data_4a2cd551315e1c2afccd521c1eb1d254
#
_entry.id   4a2cd551315e1c2afccd521c1eb1d254
#
_cell.length_a   1.000
_cell.length_b   1.000
_cell.length_c   1.000
_cell.angle_alpha   90.00
_cell.angle_beta   90.00
_cell.angle_gamma   90.00
#
_symmetry.space_group_name_H-M   'P 1'
#
loop_
_entity.id
_entity.type
_entity.pdbx_description
1 polymer ?
#
loop_
_entity_poly.entity_id
_entity_poly.type
_entity_poly.pdbx_seq_one_letter_code
_entity_poly.pdbx_strand_id
1 'polypeptide(L)'
;MPRRRISLPTRTVEATPIEVPKSLQKKAKPVKDMDTIIAQAKAMSEKYAGQYDCVTDKDVLIDYVDTIISEKRTGLDTETTGLNIFKDPVVGFSLYAPGRKAIYVPMLHLSRFTGKVDPNQLPVEFCAQQLNRLNGVPGMTIDYFNAPFDMNELWYSMGVKLWDICSNDASLMMRLLNTERHRNNNLKDLHAEFCSHTTRGPRFGELFPPGTFNRCPFKYTSAYGARDAEMASELVDYAYGELRKPENAGLLQVWETIERPLIPVLLRMREKGVLVDEAKRAEFIVKYRGLKEAAEADVVHEYEPYIPKINQWRMRFGRTKGKIIDMPVKIGSDGQLKILLYDIMGLPRPESGKVDKHALKEINHPISAAILRYREAAKMLSTYLEGLDKFLHADGTVHGGIKQLGADTGRTSAVDPNMQNIPSHNREIRTMYIARPGRYLISCDYSGQEPRLTASLSRDAKMIETYQKGQDLYSMIAAVAFNTTYEECLEKRPNGELYLEGKERRGQAKTIVLGICYGRQIPSIAEQLKCSVDEAQLIYDKVTKNFPGLLRAQDESAQMAHDKGYVETLWGRRRHLSIMMHDPYEFRYKDGCNPDFDPFDPEGFSDSNELSEAAKKKYLGDLMSLKWRKDKNEYIQGLVAQGIEVKDYSYQISEQSRKCLNARIQGSAADMSKLAMIEIDKDERLKKLDCYLLLMIHDEVICECPIENHKEAITYIKEDMEKVASQLPVPFKSDPETAPCWYGQEVDIEEDGELEDDGDGDGEEV
;
A
#
# COMPACT_ATOMS: atom_id res chain seq x y z
N MET A 1 40.61 -0.19 -15.33
CA MET A 1 40.06 1.09 -15.80
C MET A 1 39.90 1.99 -14.59
N PRO A 2 40.25 3.28 -14.64
CA PRO A 2 40.31 4.12 -13.44
C PRO A 2 38.89 4.46 -12.96
N ARG A 3 38.65 4.29 -11.66
CA ARG A 3 37.43 4.70 -10.97
C ARG A 3 37.22 6.21 -11.18
N ARG A 4 36.14 6.59 -11.86
CA ARG A 4 35.67 7.98 -11.87
C ARG A 4 35.23 8.34 -10.46
N ARG A 5 35.94 9.24 -9.83
CA ARG A 5 35.46 9.97 -8.66
C ARG A 5 34.22 10.76 -9.09
N ILE A 6 33.07 10.41 -8.53
CA ILE A 6 31.89 11.27 -8.61
C ILE A 6 32.19 12.45 -7.67
N SER A 7 32.53 13.59 -8.24
CA SER A 7 32.59 14.83 -7.50
C SER A 7 31.15 15.24 -7.18
N LEU A 8 30.82 15.26 -5.89
CA LEU A 8 29.58 15.86 -5.40
C LEU A 8 29.52 17.31 -5.91
N PRO A 9 28.42 17.76 -6.51
CA PRO A 9 28.28 19.16 -6.87
C PRO A 9 28.21 20.00 -5.58
N THR A 10 29.23 20.82 -5.34
CA THR A 10 29.18 21.91 -4.38
C THR A 10 28.10 22.89 -4.84
N ARG A 11 26.87 22.69 -4.45
CA ARG A 11 25.80 23.67 -4.62
C ARG A 11 25.93 24.74 -3.51
N THR A 12 26.47 25.88 -3.86
CA THR A 12 26.11 27.12 -3.20
C THR A 12 24.64 27.38 -3.48
N VAL A 13 23.78 27.10 -2.51
CA VAL A 13 22.35 27.40 -2.62
C VAL A 13 22.15 28.86 -2.30
N GLU A 14 22.16 29.72 -3.32
CA GLU A 14 21.42 30.97 -3.23
C GLU A 14 19.94 30.66 -3.30
N ALA A 15 19.26 30.80 -2.18
CA ALA A 15 17.82 30.57 -2.10
C ALA A 15 17.08 31.71 -2.82
N THR A 16 16.71 31.49 -4.06
CA THR A 16 15.64 32.28 -4.69
C THR A 16 14.30 31.83 -4.11
N PRO A 17 13.44 32.73 -3.62
CA PRO A 17 12.13 32.35 -3.12
C PRO A 17 11.28 31.77 -4.28
N ILE A 18 10.88 30.52 -4.18
CA ILE A 18 9.90 29.95 -5.11
C ILE A 18 8.54 30.52 -4.72
N GLU A 19 7.97 31.39 -5.55
CA GLU A 19 6.59 31.85 -5.38
C GLU A 19 5.65 30.64 -5.52
N VAL A 20 5.05 30.25 -4.40
CA VAL A 20 4.01 29.23 -4.38
C VAL A 20 2.74 29.79 -5.04
N PRO A 21 2.17 29.13 -6.06
CA PRO A 21 0.96 29.58 -6.72
C PRO A 21 -0.20 29.79 -5.72
N LYS A 22 -0.89 30.91 -5.82
CA LYS A 22 -2.02 31.29 -4.92
C LYS A 22 -3.16 30.25 -4.83
N SER A 23 -3.20 29.29 -5.73
CA SER A 23 -4.20 28.19 -5.72
C SER A 23 -3.94 27.10 -4.66
N LEU A 24 -2.76 27.06 -4.05
CA LEU A 24 -2.37 26.06 -3.04
C LEU A 24 -2.37 26.61 -1.59
N GLN A 25 -2.83 27.81 -1.37
CA GLN A 25 -3.04 28.35 -0.03
C GLN A 25 -4.33 27.77 0.60
N LYS A 26 -4.33 26.46 0.90
CA LYS A 26 -5.12 25.96 2.02
C LYS A 26 -4.74 26.79 3.24
N LYS A 27 -5.73 27.31 4.01
CA LYS A 27 -5.50 28.08 5.24
C LYS A 27 -4.38 27.44 6.04
N ALA A 28 -3.17 27.97 5.85
CA ALA A 28 -2.01 27.55 6.61
C ALA A 28 -2.34 27.82 8.08
N LYS A 29 -2.16 26.80 8.93
CA LYS A 29 -2.12 27.02 10.38
C LYS A 29 -1.11 28.13 10.61
N PRO A 30 -1.33 29.08 11.53
CA PRO A 30 -0.38 30.16 11.79
C PRO A 30 0.99 29.54 12.05
N VAL A 31 1.96 29.91 11.23
CA VAL A 31 3.34 29.47 11.39
C VAL A 31 3.81 29.99 12.74
N LYS A 32 4.21 29.11 13.65
CA LYS A 32 4.83 29.50 14.91
C LYS A 32 6.07 30.31 14.56
N ASP A 33 6.26 31.45 15.20
CA ASP A 33 7.51 32.19 15.02
C ASP A 33 8.71 31.37 15.55
N MET A 34 9.91 31.64 15.05
CA MET A 34 11.10 30.87 15.41
C MET A 34 11.44 30.96 16.91
N ASP A 35 11.11 32.05 17.58
CA ASP A 35 11.37 32.21 19.01
C ASP A 35 10.47 31.25 19.82
N THR A 36 9.22 31.12 19.45
CA THR A 36 8.28 30.14 20.04
C THR A 36 8.78 28.69 19.83
N ILE A 37 9.24 28.35 18.61
CA ILE A 37 9.79 27.04 18.30
C ILE A 37 11.04 26.76 19.15
N ILE A 38 11.96 27.70 19.21
CA ILE A 38 13.19 27.57 20.01
C ILE A 38 12.86 27.42 21.50
N ALA A 39 11.89 28.19 22.03
CA ALA A 39 11.48 28.08 23.42
C ALA A 39 10.90 26.70 23.73
N GLN A 40 10.10 26.12 22.84
CA GLN A 40 9.56 24.77 22.98
C GLN A 40 10.65 23.69 22.92
N ALA A 41 11.59 23.81 21.96
CA ALA A 41 12.74 22.91 21.84
C ALA A 41 13.63 22.98 23.10
N LYS A 42 13.86 24.19 23.63
CA LYS A 42 14.59 24.40 24.89
C LYS A 42 13.88 23.73 26.08
N ALA A 43 12.60 23.96 26.24
CA ALA A 43 11.83 23.35 27.33
C ALA A 43 11.88 21.81 27.26
N MET A 44 11.85 21.24 26.05
CA MET A 44 12.03 19.80 25.86
C MET A 44 13.44 19.35 26.25
N SER A 45 14.48 20.08 25.82
CA SER A 45 15.87 19.80 26.17
C SER A 45 16.07 19.83 27.67
N GLU A 46 15.47 20.79 28.38
CA GLU A 46 15.52 20.90 29.84
C GLU A 46 14.81 19.73 30.52
N LYS A 47 13.67 19.29 29.99
CA LYS A 47 12.93 18.11 30.51
C LYS A 47 13.78 16.85 30.51
N TYR A 48 14.61 16.66 29.52
CA TYR A 48 15.48 15.49 29.33
C TYR A 48 16.95 15.75 29.63
N ALA A 49 17.25 16.83 30.38
CA ALA A 49 18.62 17.20 30.72
C ALA A 49 19.41 16.05 31.35
N GLY A 50 20.61 15.80 30.82
CA GLY A 50 21.47 14.72 31.30
C GLY A 50 21.12 13.31 30.85
N GLN A 51 20.02 13.10 30.11
CA GLN A 51 19.64 11.78 29.57
C GLN A 51 20.26 11.51 28.21
N TYR A 52 20.47 12.54 27.40
CA TYR A 52 20.98 12.46 26.02
C TYR A 52 22.17 13.41 25.85
N ASP A 53 23.08 13.05 24.94
CA ASP A 53 24.26 13.86 24.66
C ASP A 53 24.25 14.41 23.22
N CYS A 54 24.70 15.64 23.07
CA CYS A 54 24.93 16.27 21.77
C CYS A 54 26.42 16.19 21.45
N VAL A 55 26.79 15.46 20.42
CA VAL A 55 28.21 15.19 20.09
C VAL A 55 28.67 16.07 18.96
N THR A 56 29.60 16.97 19.29
CA THR A 56 30.29 17.87 18.36
C THR A 56 31.83 17.69 18.38
N ASP A 57 32.30 16.72 19.14
CA ASP A 57 33.72 16.36 19.24
C ASP A 57 33.98 15.06 18.46
N LYS A 58 35.08 15.03 17.70
CA LYS A 58 35.44 13.89 16.85
C LYS A 58 35.83 12.66 17.65
N ASP A 59 36.58 12.82 18.73
CA ASP A 59 37.08 11.71 19.52
C ASP A 59 35.92 11.03 20.28
N VAL A 60 34.94 11.83 20.72
CA VAL A 60 33.71 11.32 21.36
C VAL A 60 32.88 10.47 20.37
N LEU A 61 32.75 10.94 19.12
CA LEU A 61 32.05 10.14 18.09
C LEU A 61 32.80 8.86 17.74
N ILE A 62 34.15 8.91 17.66
CA ILE A 62 34.97 7.71 17.41
C ILE A 62 34.74 6.69 18.53
N ASP A 63 34.88 7.10 19.80
CA ASP A 63 34.66 6.21 20.96
C ASP A 63 33.26 5.61 20.97
N TYR A 64 32.27 6.39 20.61
CA TYR A 64 30.88 5.91 20.56
C TYR A 64 30.69 4.86 19.45
N VAL A 65 31.24 5.10 18.27
CA VAL A 65 31.21 4.14 17.14
C VAL A 65 32.02 2.87 17.46
N ASP A 66 33.15 3.01 18.15
CA ASP A 66 33.95 1.85 18.63
C ASP A 66 33.13 0.97 19.59
N THR A 67 32.34 1.61 20.47
CA THR A 67 31.41 0.90 21.34
C THR A 67 30.35 0.14 20.54
N ILE A 68 29.73 0.79 19.55
CA ILE A 68 28.74 0.16 18.67
C ILE A 68 29.34 -1.07 17.94
N ILE A 69 30.56 -0.94 17.43
CA ILE A 69 31.26 -2.02 16.75
C ILE A 69 31.51 -3.20 17.71
N SER A 70 31.88 -2.90 18.95
CA SER A 70 32.07 -3.92 19.99
C SER A 70 30.76 -4.62 20.36
N GLU A 71 29.70 -3.86 20.59
CA GLU A 71 28.36 -4.37 20.97
C GLU A 71 27.60 -4.97 19.80
N LYS A 72 27.98 -4.64 18.56
CA LYS A 72 27.38 -5.10 17.29
C LYS A 72 25.91 -4.75 17.17
N ARG A 73 25.43 -3.69 17.83
CA ARG A 73 24.06 -3.21 17.76
C ARG A 73 23.99 -1.71 17.99
N THR A 74 23.13 -1.04 17.22
CA THR A 74 22.80 0.37 17.45
C THR A 74 21.38 0.67 16.98
N GLY A 75 20.68 1.59 17.66
CA GLY A 75 19.55 2.33 17.09
C GLY A 75 20.09 3.47 16.22
N LEU A 76 19.44 3.75 15.10
CA LEU A 76 19.79 4.86 14.21
C LEU A 76 18.54 5.58 13.73
N ASP A 77 18.60 6.91 13.73
CA ASP A 77 17.54 7.79 13.22
C ASP A 77 18.18 9.00 12.57
N THR A 78 17.55 9.55 11.51
CA THR A 78 18.05 10.71 10.78
C THR A 78 17.08 11.89 10.88
N GLU A 79 17.62 13.09 11.03
CA GLU A 79 16.87 14.33 11.00
C GLU A 79 17.18 15.09 9.72
N THR A 80 16.14 15.54 9.00
CA THR A 80 16.26 16.13 7.67
C THR A 80 15.56 17.48 7.57
N THR A 81 15.78 18.22 6.48
CA THR A 81 15.06 19.48 6.21
C THR A 81 13.64 19.26 5.72
N GLY A 82 13.29 18.05 5.24
CA GLY A 82 11.98 17.67 4.73
C GLY A 82 11.91 16.18 4.44
N LEU A 83 10.96 15.75 3.60
CA LEU A 83 10.69 14.32 3.36
C LEU A 83 11.12 13.82 1.97
N ASN A 84 11.69 14.70 1.15
CA ASN A 84 12.14 14.33 -0.19
C ASN A 84 13.62 13.94 -0.16
N ILE A 85 13.89 12.64 -0.10
CA ILE A 85 15.25 12.07 0.00
C ILE A 85 16.24 12.59 -1.06
N PHE A 86 15.76 13.11 -2.20
CA PHE A 86 16.60 13.63 -3.27
C PHE A 86 16.85 15.15 -3.19
N LYS A 87 16.17 15.84 -2.28
CA LYS A 87 16.22 17.31 -2.16
C LYS A 87 16.50 17.81 -0.75
N ASP A 88 16.09 17.05 0.24
CA ASP A 88 16.09 17.45 1.64
C ASP A 88 17.26 16.73 2.36
N PRO A 89 18.39 17.42 2.61
CA PRO A 89 19.56 16.77 3.17
C PRO A 89 19.39 16.40 4.64
N VAL A 90 20.12 15.39 5.09
CA VAL A 90 20.31 15.04 6.50
C VAL A 90 21.03 16.17 7.20
N VAL A 91 20.44 16.70 8.28
CA VAL A 91 20.99 17.79 9.09
C VAL A 91 21.68 17.31 10.36
N GLY A 92 21.41 16.10 10.76
CA GLY A 92 22.01 15.37 11.85
C GLY A 92 21.48 13.94 11.92
N PHE A 93 22.13 13.11 12.69
CA PHE A 93 21.69 11.74 12.95
C PHE A 93 21.87 11.38 14.41
N SER A 94 21.18 10.33 14.84
CA SER A 94 21.20 9.85 16.19
C SER A 94 21.65 8.40 16.23
N LEU A 95 22.40 8.06 17.29
CA LEU A 95 22.84 6.69 17.57
C LEU A 95 22.48 6.32 19.00
N TYR A 96 22.10 5.06 19.18
CA TYR A 96 21.86 4.48 20.49
C TYR A 96 22.59 3.14 20.61
N ALA A 97 23.60 3.07 21.47
CA ALA A 97 24.22 1.81 21.87
C ALA A 97 23.57 1.33 23.18
N PRO A 98 23.07 0.08 23.28
CA PRO A 98 22.49 -0.44 24.49
C PRO A 98 23.40 -0.24 25.71
N GLY A 99 22.83 0.28 26.82
CA GLY A 99 23.59 0.56 28.03
C GLY A 99 24.37 1.89 28.05
N ARG A 100 24.37 2.63 26.95
CA ARG A 100 24.89 4.02 26.90
C ARG A 100 23.75 5.02 26.68
N LYS A 101 24.00 6.30 26.97
CA LYS A 101 23.07 7.35 26.58
C LYS A 101 23.04 7.46 25.04
N ALA A 102 21.85 7.64 24.47
CA ALA A 102 21.75 7.96 23.07
C ALA A 102 22.35 9.34 22.75
N ILE A 103 22.91 9.47 21.58
CA ILE A 103 23.58 10.69 21.12
C ILE A 103 22.90 11.27 19.89
N TYR A 104 22.95 12.60 19.74
CA TYR A 104 22.65 13.30 18.51
C TYR A 104 23.92 13.95 17.96
N VAL A 105 24.17 13.75 16.67
CA VAL A 105 25.34 14.29 15.94
C VAL A 105 24.86 15.34 14.94
N PRO A 106 24.96 16.65 15.25
CA PRO A 106 24.59 17.72 14.33
C PRO A 106 25.62 17.88 13.23
N MET A 107 25.14 18.20 11.99
CA MET A 107 26.03 18.45 10.83
C MET A 107 25.66 19.70 10.04
N LEU A 108 24.38 19.95 9.77
CA LEU A 108 23.92 21.06 8.90
C LEU A 108 22.89 21.97 9.58
N HIS A 109 22.98 22.17 10.90
CA HIS A 109 22.23 23.21 11.58
C HIS A 109 22.77 24.58 11.24
N LEU A 110 21.85 25.54 11.14
CA LEU A 110 22.19 26.93 10.75
C LEU A 110 22.36 27.81 11.98
N SER A 111 23.40 28.62 11.96
CA SER A 111 23.58 29.69 12.95
C SER A 111 22.43 30.69 12.83
N ARG A 112 21.76 30.99 13.95
CA ARG A 112 20.68 31.97 14.04
C ARG A 112 21.11 33.38 13.59
N PHE A 113 22.39 33.71 13.80
CA PHE A 113 22.92 35.06 13.55
C PHE A 113 23.34 35.25 12.09
N THR A 114 23.89 34.24 11.47
CA THR A 114 24.45 34.34 10.11
C THR A 114 23.60 33.69 9.05
N GLY A 115 22.66 32.77 9.42
CA GLY A 115 21.91 31.93 8.49
C GLY A 115 22.76 30.90 7.74
N LYS A 116 24.06 30.82 8.07
CA LYS A 116 24.99 29.81 7.51
C LYS A 116 25.11 28.62 8.44
N VAL A 117 25.68 27.54 7.94
CA VAL A 117 25.97 26.33 8.74
C VAL A 117 26.82 26.73 9.95
N ASP A 118 26.42 26.30 11.14
CA ASP A 118 27.14 26.59 12.39
C ASP A 118 28.48 25.83 12.35
N PRO A 119 29.64 26.53 12.57
CA PRO A 119 30.93 25.87 12.49
C PRO A 119 31.25 24.93 13.66
N ASN A 120 30.46 24.96 14.73
CA ASN A 120 30.65 24.11 15.91
C ASN A 120 29.97 22.73 15.78
N GLN A 121 29.91 22.20 14.56
CA GLN A 121 29.34 20.89 14.24
C GLN A 121 30.38 19.99 13.60
N LEU A 122 30.09 18.68 13.51
CA LEU A 122 31.01 17.77 12.82
C LEU A 122 30.82 17.86 11.29
N PRO A 123 31.95 17.78 10.52
CA PRO A 123 31.87 17.73 9.06
C PRO A 123 31.12 16.48 8.57
N VAL A 124 30.27 16.64 7.54
CA VAL A 124 29.49 15.55 6.94
C VAL A 124 30.37 14.39 6.51
N GLU A 125 31.51 14.69 5.86
CA GLU A 125 32.44 13.67 5.36
C GLU A 125 33.06 12.83 6.50
N PHE A 126 33.37 13.48 7.64
CA PHE A 126 33.86 12.76 8.83
C PHE A 126 32.79 11.87 9.42
N CYS A 127 31.55 12.37 9.55
CA CYS A 127 30.41 11.58 10.03
C CYS A 127 30.12 10.38 9.12
N ALA A 128 30.14 10.60 7.80
CA ALA A 128 30.01 9.53 6.80
C ALA A 128 31.10 8.44 6.93
N GLN A 129 32.36 8.86 7.18
CA GLN A 129 33.46 7.90 7.42
C GLN A 129 33.20 7.07 8.68
N GLN A 130 32.71 7.67 9.78
CA GLN A 130 32.41 6.92 11.00
C GLN A 130 31.27 5.94 10.80
N LEU A 131 30.17 6.33 10.16
CA LEU A 131 29.05 5.43 9.87
C LEU A 131 29.46 4.28 8.93
N ASN A 132 30.30 4.54 7.92
CA ASN A 132 30.81 3.51 7.03
C ASN A 132 31.67 2.44 7.72
N ARG A 133 32.21 2.71 8.93
CA ARG A 133 32.94 1.70 9.72
C ARG A 133 32.04 0.57 10.21
N LEU A 134 30.74 0.77 10.25
CA LEU A 134 29.78 -0.27 10.60
C LEU A 134 29.67 -1.34 9.52
N ASN A 135 29.97 -0.98 8.25
CA ASN A 135 29.97 -1.93 7.15
C ASN A 135 31.07 -2.98 7.32
N GLY A 136 30.73 -4.24 7.06
CA GLY A 136 31.67 -5.36 7.17
C GLY A 136 31.94 -5.85 8.60
N VAL A 137 31.26 -5.30 9.62
CA VAL A 137 31.32 -5.81 11.00
C VAL A 137 30.43 -7.06 11.10
N PRO A 138 30.99 -8.25 11.33
CA PRO A 138 30.23 -9.49 11.36
C PRO A 138 29.20 -9.50 12.50
N GLY A 139 27.94 -9.76 12.17
CA GLY A 139 26.85 -9.83 13.13
C GLY A 139 26.33 -8.45 13.60
N MET A 140 26.74 -7.36 12.92
CA MET A 140 26.21 -6.02 13.17
C MET A 140 24.71 -5.98 12.88
N THR A 141 23.93 -5.31 13.77
CA THR A 141 22.50 -5.03 13.58
C THR A 141 22.21 -3.56 13.82
N ILE A 142 21.29 -3.02 13.04
CA ILE A 142 20.83 -1.63 13.21
C ILE A 142 19.30 -1.62 13.36
N ASP A 143 18.83 -0.94 14.38
CA ASP A 143 17.41 -0.77 14.68
C ASP A 143 16.93 0.59 14.20
N TYR A 144 15.85 0.59 13.42
CA TYR A 144 15.23 1.78 12.83
C TYR A 144 13.74 1.86 13.16
N PHE A 145 13.20 3.03 12.92
CA PHE A 145 11.76 3.20 12.75
C PHE A 145 11.46 3.73 11.34
N ASN A 146 11.00 2.87 10.44
CA ASN A 146 10.89 3.13 8.99
C ASN A 146 12.26 3.16 8.29
N ALA A 147 13.02 2.07 8.44
CA ALA A 147 14.38 1.88 7.91
C ALA A 147 14.61 2.38 6.47
N PRO A 148 13.70 2.18 5.49
CA PRO A 148 13.91 2.65 4.13
C PRO A 148 14.06 4.17 4.01
N PHE A 149 13.49 4.96 4.92
CA PHE A 149 13.66 6.41 4.92
C PHE A 149 15.10 6.79 5.30
N ASP A 150 15.54 6.37 6.48
CA ASP A 150 16.87 6.71 7.01
C ASP A 150 18.00 6.20 6.11
N MET A 151 17.86 4.96 5.63
CA MET A 151 18.85 4.35 4.74
C MET A 151 18.97 5.08 3.39
N ASN A 152 17.87 5.55 2.82
CA ASN A 152 17.89 6.36 1.60
C ASN A 152 18.47 7.76 1.86
N GLU A 153 18.13 8.39 2.99
CA GLU A 153 18.65 9.69 3.36
C GLU A 153 20.17 9.64 3.58
N LEU A 154 20.67 8.65 4.29
CA LEU A 154 22.11 8.43 4.48
C LEU A 154 22.83 8.20 3.15
N TRP A 155 22.23 7.39 2.27
CA TRP A 155 22.80 7.14 0.95
C TRP A 155 22.87 8.41 0.12
N TYR A 156 21.75 9.10 -0.04
CA TYR A 156 21.67 10.23 -0.96
C TYR A 156 22.36 11.47 -0.45
N SER A 157 22.23 11.80 0.85
CA SER A 157 22.84 12.97 1.46
C SER A 157 24.33 12.80 1.78
N MET A 158 24.76 11.60 2.15
CA MET A 158 26.08 11.36 2.72
C MET A 158 26.91 10.31 1.97
N GLY A 159 26.32 9.60 0.98
CA GLY A 159 26.97 8.50 0.27
C GLY A 159 27.20 7.26 1.15
N VAL A 160 26.47 7.13 2.26
CA VAL A 160 26.57 6.03 3.21
C VAL A 160 25.53 4.95 2.89
N LYS A 161 25.99 3.75 2.56
CA LYS A 161 25.11 2.59 2.30
C LYS A 161 25.29 1.56 3.40
N LEU A 162 24.27 1.42 4.26
CA LEU A 162 24.25 0.43 5.34
C LEU A 162 23.30 -0.75 5.00
N TRP A 163 23.03 -0.96 3.72
CA TRP A 163 21.97 -1.87 3.25
C TRP A 163 22.32 -3.36 3.46
N ASP A 164 23.59 -3.71 3.50
CA ASP A 164 24.04 -5.09 3.70
C ASP A 164 24.17 -5.47 5.18
N ILE A 165 23.89 -4.50 6.08
CA ILE A 165 23.81 -4.76 7.52
C ILE A 165 22.41 -5.28 7.85
N CYS A 166 22.34 -6.26 8.76
CA CYS A 166 21.07 -6.76 9.27
C CYS A 166 20.27 -5.64 9.95
N SER A 167 19.15 -5.26 9.37
CA SER A 167 18.36 -4.12 9.84
C SER A 167 17.02 -4.57 10.39
N ASN A 168 16.68 -4.05 11.56
CA ASN A 168 15.34 -4.19 12.14
C ASN A 168 14.55 -2.91 11.92
N ASP A 169 13.28 -3.03 11.59
CA ASP A 169 12.35 -1.91 11.43
C ASP A 169 11.17 -2.08 12.38
N ALA A 170 11.18 -1.30 13.46
CA ALA A 170 10.14 -1.37 14.49
C ALA A 170 8.74 -1.08 13.91
N SER A 171 8.61 -0.21 12.92
CA SER A 171 7.33 0.09 12.27
C SER A 171 6.76 -1.13 11.54
N LEU A 172 7.59 -1.85 10.79
CA LEU A 172 7.18 -3.08 10.10
C LEU A 172 6.86 -4.21 11.09
N MET A 173 7.70 -4.39 12.13
CA MET A 173 7.50 -5.42 13.15
C MET A 173 6.19 -5.21 13.91
N MET A 174 5.91 -3.98 14.36
CA MET A 174 4.68 -3.63 15.08
C MET A 174 3.44 -3.79 14.19
N ARG A 175 3.57 -3.52 12.88
CA ARG A 175 2.48 -3.73 11.93
C ARG A 175 2.24 -5.21 11.62
N LEU A 176 3.26 -6.06 11.63
CA LEU A 176 3.08 -7.51 11.56
C LEU A 176 2.33 -8.05 12.77
N LEU A 177 2.62 -7.54 13.96
CA LEU A 177 1.95 -7.92 15.19
C LEU A 177 0.47 -7.53 15.21
N ASN A 178 0.10 -6.40 14.59
CA ASN A 178 -1.29 -5.97 14.44
C ASN A 178 -1.53 -5.10 13.21
N THR A 179 -2.16 -5.68 12.18
CA THR A 179 -2.44 -5.01 10.90
C THR A 179 -3.54 -3.94 10.98
N GLU A 180 -4.38 -3.92 12.03
CA GLU A 180 -5.44 -2.93 12.21
C GLU A 180 -4.93 -1.57 12.73
N ARG A 181 -3.64 -1.47 13.07
CA ARG A 181 -3.03 -0.26 13.66
C ARG A 181 -2.47 0.74 12.65
N HIS A 182 -3.00 0.82 11.45
CA HIS A 182 -2.42 1.70 10.42
C HIS A 182 -2.54 3.20 10.70
N ARG A 183 -3.47 3.65 11.54
CA ARG A 183 -3.65 5.11 11.83
C ARG A 183 -2.75 5.63 12.93
N ASN A 184 -2.27 4.76 13.83
CA ASN A 184 -1.47 5.12 15.01
C ASN A 184 -0.09 4.44 14.99
N ASN A 185 0.45 4.16 13.81
CA ASN A 185 1.73 3.50 13.64
C ASN A 185 2.85 4.56 13.54
N ASN A 186 3.03 5.38 14.56
CA ASN A 186 4.17 6.30 14.66
C ASN A 186 4.97 6.00 15.93
N LEU A 187 6.26 6.29 15.89
CA LEU A 187 7.24 5.98 16.92
C LEU A 187 6.77 6.38 18.32
N LYS A 188 6.33 7.65 18.50
CA LYS A 188 6.00 8.18 19.80
C LYS A 188 4.74 7.55 20.40
N ASP A 189 3.74 7.25 19.59
CA ASP A 189 2.50 6.62 20.07
C ASP A 189 2.77 5.16 20.45
N LEU A 190 3.47 4.41 19.60
CA LEU A 190 3.80 3.01 19.87
C LEU A 190 4.70 2.86 21.10
N HIS A 191 5.75 3.68 21.21
CA HIS A 191 6.63 3.65 22.36
C HIS A 191 5.89 4.00 23.66
N ALA A 192 5.02 5.02 23.64
CA ALA A 192 4.22 5.39 24.81
C ALA A 192 3.28 4.28 25.24
N GLU A 193 2.71 3.54 24.28
CA GLU A 193 1.76 2.45 24.58
C GLU A 193 2.47 1.17 25.04
N PHE A 194 3.58 0.78 24.41
CA PHE A 194 4.16 -0.55 24.61
C PHE A 194 5.44 -0.58 25.44
N CYS A 195 6.18 0.50 25.51
CA CYS A 195 7.47 0.54 26.24
C CYS A 195 7.39 1.38 27.50
N SER A 196 7.03 2.66 27.41
CA SER A 196 7.09 3.55 28.57
C SER A 196 5.79 3.63 29.37
N HIS A 197 4.67 3.21 28.81
CA HIS A 197 3.32 3.31 29.41
C HIS A 197 2.97 4.71 29.93
N THR A 198 3.45 5.74 29.22
CA THR A 198 3.31 7.14 29.59
C THR A 198 2.55 7.93 28.52
N THR A 199 2.24 9.20 28.82
CA THR A 199 1.71 10.09 27.78
C THR A 199 2.76 10.29 26.69
N ARG A 200 2.37 10.14 25.43
CA ARG A 200 3.26 10.32 24.29
C ARG A 200 3.95 11.69 24.31
N GLY A 201 5.21 11.72 23.88
CA GLY A 201 5.90 12.96 23.59
C GLY A 201 5.33 13.67 22.34
N PRO A 202 5.72 14.93 22.12
CA PRO A 202 5.30 15.65 20.92
C PRO A 202 5.87 15.00 19.65
N ARG A 203 5.08 14.96 18.56
CA ARG A 203 5.53 14.53 17.24
C ARG A 203 6.38 15.65 16.61
N PHE A 204 7.23 15.28 15.64
CA PHE A 204 8.10 16.24 14.93
C PHE A 204 7.33 17.48 14.43
N GLY A 205 6.29 17.30 13.64
CA GLY A 205 5.50 18.41 13.09
C GLY A 205 4.70 19.24 14.11
N GLU A 206 4.57 18.76 15.36
CA GLU A 206 3.96 19.53 16.45
C GLU A 206 4.96 20.53 17.05
N LEU A 207 6.26 20.19 17.03
CA LEU A 207 7.36 21.03 17.51
C LEU A 207 7.99 21.84 16.37
N PHE A 208 8.33 21.16 15.28
CA PHE A 208 9.14 21.68 14.17
C PHE A 208 8.33 21.70 12.88
N PRO A 209 7.71 22.82 12.49
CA PRO A 209 7.17 22.99 11.16
C PRO A 209 8.24 22.75 10.08
N PRO A 210 7.87 22.37 8.84
CA PRO A 210 8.84 22.07 7.77
C PRO A 210 9.91 23.16 7.61
N GLY A 211 11.17 22.75 7.51
CA GLY A 211 12.32 23.64 7.34
C GLY A 211 12.71 24.47 8.57
N THR A 212 12.24 24.13 9.78
CA THR A 212 12.59 24.87 11.00
C THR A 212 13.53 24.13 11.94
N PHE A 213 13.62 22.81 11.86
CA PHE A 213 14.44 21.98 12.74
C PHE A 213 15.93 22.40 12.69
N ASN A 214 16.49 22.49 11.51
CA ASN A 214 17.88 22.89 11.32
C ASN A 214 18.16 24.38 11.61
N ARG A 215 17.13 25.20 11.83
CA ARG A 215 17.24 26.61 12.26
C ARG A 215 17.18 26.78 13.77
N CYS A 216 16.81 25.72 14.49
CA CYS A 216 16.91 25.67 15.94
C CYS A 216 18.37 25.38 16.35
N PRO A 217 18.87 25.99 17.43
CA PRO A 217 20.17 25.61 17.97
C PRO A 217 20.22 24.13 18.30
N PHE A 218 21.20 23.42 17.75
CA PHE A 218 21.29 21.96 17.87
C PHE A 218 21.36 21.47 19.31
N LYS A 219 21.90 22.26 20.26
CA LYS A 219 21.86 21.95 21.70
C LYS A 219 20.44 21.79 22.27
N TYR A 220 19.41 22.34 21.62
CA TYR A 220 18.01 22.21 22.06
C TYR A 220 17.26 21.13 21.28
N THR A 221 17.72 20.78 20.07
CA THR A 221 17.10 19.72 19.27
C THR A 221 17.69 18.34 19.55
N SER A 222 18.89 18.28 20.15
CA SER A 222 19.63 17.04 20.42
C SER A 222 18.84 16.01 21.21
N ALA A 223 18.13 16.45 22.24
CA ALA A 223 17.31 15.54 23.06
C ALA A 223 16.11 14.96 22.29
N TYR A 224 15.63 15.69 21.27
CA TYR A 224 14.55 15.18 20.39
C TYR A 224 15.09 14.06 19.49
N GLY A 225 16.15 14.35 18.71
CA GLY A 225 16.73 13.38 17.79
C GLY A 225 17.30 12.15 18.51
N ALA A 226 18.17 12.34 19.52
CA ALA A 226 18.79 11.23 20.25
C ALA A 226 17.74 10.22 20.80
N ARG A 227 16.62 10.73 21.29
CA ARG A 227 15.56 9.90 21.85
C ARG A 227 14.89 9.01 20.79
N ASP A 228 14.80 9.42 19.53
CA ASP A 228 14.12 8.64 18.50
C ASP A 228 14.88 7.34 18.18
N ALA A 229 16.22 7.37 18.15
CA ALA A 229 17.05 6.17 18.00
C ALA A 229 16.92 5.19 19.18
N GLU A 230 16.86 5.70 20.42
CA GLU A 230 16.60 4.88 21.62
C GLU A 230 15.23 4.22 21.57
N MET A 231 14.17 5.01 21.31
CA MET A 231 12.80 4.50 21.24
C MET A 231 12.62 3.46 20.13
N ALA A 232 13.33 3.62 18.99
CA ALA A 232 13.31 2.62 17.92
C ALA A 232 13.87 1.27 18.39
N SER A 233 15.01 1.27 19.10
CA SER A 233 15.60 0.05 19.66
C SER A 233 14.74 -0.60 20.73
N GLU A 234 14.15 0.19 21.63
CA GLU A 234 13.23 -0.33 22.67
C GLU A 234 11.99 -0.98 22.07
N LEU A 235 11.42 -0.38 21.00
CA LEU A 235 10.31 -0.99 20.26
C LEU A 235 10.72 -2.27 19.51
N VAL A 236 11.93 -2.34 18.98
CA VAL A 236 12.47 -3.57 18.37
C VAL A 236 12.56 -4.68 19.43
N ASP A 237 13.06 -4.36 20.62
CA ASP A 237 13.15 -5.33 21.73
C ASP A 237 11.77 -5.82 22.16
N TYR A 238 10.81 -4.91 22.32
CA TYR A 238 9.42 -5.27 22.60
C TYR A 238 8.85 -6.17 21.48
N ALA A 239 9.00 -5.77 20.24
CA ALA A 239 8.45 -6.51 19.09
C ALA A 239 9.06 -7.92 18.97
N TYR A 240 10.37 -8.07 19.20
CA TYR A 240 10.99 -9.41 19.27
C TYR A 240 10.50 -10.23 20.46
N GLY A 241 10.26 -9.59 21.62
CA GLY A 241 9.65 -10.25 22.77
C GLY A 241 8.30 -10.86 22.41
N GLU A 242 7.46 -10.14 21.65
CA GLU A 242 6.17 -10.63 21.18
C GLU A 242 6.31 -11.67 20.04
N LEU A 243 7.13 -11.40 19.03
CA LEU A 243 7.30 -12.31 17.89
C LEU A 243 7.88 -13.68 18.28
N ARG A 244 8.71 -13.75 19.33
CA ARG A 244 9.30 -15.01 19.82
C ARG A 244 8.35 -15.86 20.66
N LYS A 245 7.15 -15.38 20.98
CA LYS A 245 6.14 -16.21 21.67
C LYS A 245 5.72 -17.36 20.74
N PRO A 246 5.49 -18.58 21.27
CA PRO A 246 5.14 -19.74 20.47
C PRO A 246 3.96 -19.53 19.53
N GLU A 247 2.94 -18.82 19.97
CA GLU A 247 1.76 -18.48 19.18
C GLU A 247 2.07 -17.57 17.98
N ASN A 248 3.19 -16.85 17.99
CA ASN A 248 3.62 -15.93 16.96
C ASN A 248 4.74 -16.48 16.05
N ALA A 249 5.05 -17.78 16.14
CA ALA A 249 6.12 -18.41 15.37
C ALA A 249 6.02 -18.14 13.84
N GLY A 250 4.79 -18.15 13.28
CA GLY A 250 4.55 -17.83 11.88
C GLY A 250 4.91 -16.37 11.55
N LEU A 251 4.58 -15.42 12.42
CA LEU A 251 4.94 -14.01 12.25
C LEU A 251 6.46 -13.79 12.36
N LEU A 252 7.12 -14.50 13.29
CA LEU A 252 8.57 -14.45 13.39
C LEU A 252 9.23 -14.96 12.11
N GLN A 253 8.72 -16.07 11.56
CA GLN A 253 9.19 -16.59 10.27
C GLN A 253 9.02 -15.57 9.15
N VAL A 254 7.83 -14.94 9.04
CA VAL A 254 7.56 -13.88 8.04
C VAL A 254 8.55 -12.71 8.20
N TRP A 255 8.81 -12.29 9.43
CA TRP A 255 9.79 -11.23 9.70
C TRP A 255 11.18 -11.61 9.24
N GLU A 256 11.67 -12.79 9.67
CA GLU A 256 13.05 -13.26 9.45
C GLU A 256 13.33 -13.61 7.98
N THR A 257 12.32 -14.16 7.27
CA THR A 257 12.54 -14.71 5.92
C THR A 257 11.96 -13.84 4.80
N ILE A 258 11.03 -12.94 5.10
CA ILE A 258 10.35 -12.12 4.09
C ILE A 258 10.59 -10.63 4.33
N GLU A 259 10.05 -10.05 5.40
CA GLU A 259 10.03 -8.59 5.52
C GLU A 259 11.42 -8.00 5.76
N ARG A 260 12.19 -8.56 6.67
CA ARG A 260 13.54 -8.07 6.94
C ARG A 260 14.50 -8.21 5.76
N PRO A 261 14.60 -9.36 5.09
CA PRO A 261 15.46 -9.53 3.91
C PRO A 261 15.03 -8.68 2.71
N LEU A 262 13.77 -8.29 2.62
CA LEU A 262 13.25 -7.47 1.52
C LEU A 262 13.70 -5.99 1.62
N ILE A 263 14.02 -5.48 2.80
CA ILE A 263 14.44 -4.08 2.98
C ILE A 263 15.57 -3.69 2.03
N PRO A 264 16.74 -4.38 2.01
CA PRO A 264 17.84 -4.02 1.11
C PRO A 264 17.52 -4.23 -0.37
N VAL A 265 16.65 -5.18 -0.72
CA VAL A 265 16.22 -5.42 -2.10
C VAL A 265 15.53 -4.19 -2.66
N LEU A 266 14.56 -3.64 -1.92
CA LEU A 266 13.80 -2.46 -2.34
C LEU A 266 14.68 -1.20 -2.43
N LEU A 267 15.70 -1.07 -1.59
CA LEU A 267 16.67 0.01 -1.65
C LEU A 267 17.54 -0.07 -2.91
N ARG A 268 18.01 -1.28 -3.26
CA ARG A 268 18.78 -1.51 -4.49
C ARG A 268 17.94 -1.25 -5.75
N MET A 269 16.69 -1.67 -5.77
CA MET A 269 15.74 -1.35 -6.85
C MET A 269 15.59 0.16 -7.00
N ARG A 270 15.37 0.87 -5.88
CA ARG A 270 15.23 2.33 -5.89
C ARG A 270 16.51 3.03 -6.35
N GLU A 271 17.68 2.55 -5.95
CA GLU A 271 18.96 3.08 -6.42
C GLU A 271 19.12 2.98 -7.95
N LYS A 272 18.74 1.83 -8.50
CA LYS A 272 18.83 1.61 -9.96
C LYS A 272 17.91 2.56 -10.72
N GLY A 273 16.67 2.69 -10.28
CA GLY A 273 15.65 3.48 -10.97
C GLY A 273 15.35 2.96 -12.37
N VAL A 274 14.30 3.44 -12.96
CA VAL A 274 13.82 3.05 -14.30
C VAL A 274 14.06 4.19 -15.28
N LEU A 275 14.62 3.88 -16.45
CA LEU A 275 14.87 4.86 -17.50
C LEU A 275 13.59 5.15 -18.30
N VAL A 276 13.34 6.43 -18.56
CA VAL A 276 12.19 6.92 -19.31
C VAL A 276 12.65 7.44 -20.68
N ASP A 277 11.99 7.02 -21.73
CA ASP A 277 12.12 7.61 -23.06
C ASP A 277 11.37 8.95 -23.11
N GLU A 278 12.09 10.05 -22.92
CA GLU A 278 11.54 11.41 -22.90
C GLU A 278 10.94 11.82 -24.25
N ALA A 279 11.44 11.31 -25.38
CA ALA A 279 10.89 11.62 -26.69
C ALA A 279 9.51 10.98 -26.84
N LYS A 280 9.41 9.70 -26.52
CA LYS A 280 8.15 8.95 -26.55
C LYS A 280 7.14 9.50 -25.54
N ARG A 281 7.59 9.86 -24.34
CA ARG A 281 6.75 10.53 -23.35
C ARG A 281 6.18 11.85 -23.87
N ALA A 282 6.99 12.67 -24.55
CA ALA A 282 6.54 13.93 -25.16
C ALA A 282 5.48 13.67 -26.25
N GLU A 283 5.63 12.64 -27.08
CA GLU A 283 4.62 12.21 -28.05
C GLU A 283 3.30 11.86 -27.35
N PHE A 284 3.35 11.08 -26.27
CA PHE A 284 2.16 10.72 -25.50
C PHE A 284 1.50 11.94 -24.85
N ILE A 285 2.27 12.90 -24.36
CA ILE A 285 1.71 14.16 -23.82
C ILE A 285 0.88 14.88 -24.89
N VAL A 286 1.41 15.00 -26.11
CA VAL A 286 0.69 15.63 -27.23
C VAL A 286 -0.59 14.86 -27.56
N LYS A 287 -0.49 13.54 -27.69
CA LYS A 287 -1.64 12.64 -27.97
C LYS A 287 -2.74 12.80 -26.94
N TYR A 288 -2.43 12.64 -25.65
CA TYR A 288 -3.42 12.67 -24.57
C TYR A 288 -3.98 14.07 -24.29
N ARG A 289 -3.22 15.14 -24.59
CA ARG A 289 -3.79 16.50 -24.60
C ARG A 289 -4.85 16.64 -25.69
N GLY A 290 -4.58 16.18 -26.91
CA GLY A 290 -5.56 16.18 -27.98
C GLY A 290 -6.82 15.37 -27.67
N LEU A 291 -6.66 14.17 -27.10
CA LEU A 291 -7.79 13.33 -26.66
C LEU A 291 -8.61 14.01 -25.56
N LYS A 292 -7.96 14.66 -24.60
CA LYS A 292 -8.62 15.39 -23.53
C LYS A 292 -9.41 16.60 -24.07
N GLU A 293 -8.79 17.38 -24.98
CA GLU A 293 -9.43 18.54 -25.61
C GLU A 293 -10.62 18.14 -26.47
N ALA A 294 -10.52 17.07 -27.23
CA ALA A 294 -11.62 16.51 -28.01
C ALA A 294 -12.78 16.06 -27.11
N ALA A 295 -12.47 15.30 -26.05
CA ALA A 295 -13.49 14.86 -25.11
C ALA A 295 -14.14 16.03 -24.33
N GLU A 296 -13.37 17.10 -24.03
CA GLU A 296 -13.89 18.32 -23.42
C GLU A 296 -14.85 19.04 -24.37
N ALA A 297 -14.53 19.13 -25.65
CA ALA A 297 -15.40 19.70 -26.67
C ALA A 297 -16.70 18.89 -26.80
N ASP A 298 -16.62 17.56 -26.80
CA ASP A 298 -17.82 16.70 -26.81
C ASP A 298 -18.73 16.94 -25.59
N VAL A 299 -18.15 17.06 -24.37
CA VAL A 299 -18.92 17.37 -23.16
C VAL A 299 -19.58 18.74 -23.27
N VAL A 300 -18.85 19.75 -23.81
CA VAL A 300 -19.40 21.11 -24.02
C VAL A 300 -20.54 21.05 -25.01
N HIS A 301 -20.39 20.37 -26.14
CA HIS A 301 -21.43 20.20 -27.16
C HIS A 301 -22.72 19.60 -26.56
N GLU A 302 -22.57 18.56 -25.75
CA GLU A 302 -23.72 17.88 -25.12
C GLU A 302 -24.49 18.76 -24.11
N TYR A 303 -23.83 19.65 -23.39
CA TYR A 303 -24.53 20.55 -22.46
C TYR A 303 -24.85 21.93 -23.03
N GLU A 304 -24.35 22.26 -24.24
CA GLU A 304 -24.63 23.57 -24.90
C GLU A 304 -26.13 23.96 -24.91
N PRO A 305 -27.08 23.06 -25.24
CA PRO A 305 -28.50 23.38 -25.21
C PRO A 305 -29.01 23.73 -23.80
N TYR A 306 -28.30 23.39 -22.75
CA TYR A 306 -28.66 23.63 -21.36
C TYR A 306 -28.03 24.89 -20.75
N ILE A 307 -27.20 25.64 -21.50
CA ILE A 307 -26.58 26.88 -21.01
C ILE A 307 -27.60 27.87 -20.40
N PRO A 308 -28.79 28.08 -20.96
CA PRO A 308 -29.79 28.95 -20.33
C PRO A 308 -30.19 28.45 -18.93
N LYS A 309 -30.40 27.15 -18.76
CA LYS A 309 -30.71 26.54 -17.46
C LYS A 309 -29.55 26.64 -16.47
N ILE A 310 -28.30 26.45 -16.93
CA ILE A 310 -27.09 26.63 -16.12
C ILE A 310 -27.04 28.09 -15.61
N ASN A 311 -27.26 29.08 -16.46
CA ASN A 311 -27.23 30.48 -16.10
C ASN A 311 -28.36 30.82 -15.10
N GLN A 312 -29.54 30.26 -15.28
CA GLN A 312 -30.68 30.43 -14.35
C GLN A 312 -30.35 29.81 -12.98
N TRP A 313 -29.71 28.62 -12.96
CA TRP A 313 -29.21 27.97 -11.73
C TRP A 313 -28.19 28.85 -10.99
N ARG A 314 -27.20 29.39 -11.73
CA ARG A 314 -26.20 30.30 -11.20
C ARG A 314 -26.80 31.59 -10.62
N MET A 315 -27.78 32.15 -11.27
CA MET A 315 -28.52 33.31 -10.75
C MET A 315 -29.30 32.96 -9.48
N ARG A 316 -29.94 31.80 -9.44
CA ARG A 316 -30.77 31.37 -8.29
C ARG A 316 -29.94 31.02 -7.05
N PHE A 317 -28.84 30.31 -7.21
CA PHE A 317 -28.06 29.75 -6.09
C PHE A 317 -26.74 30.47 -5.83
N GLY A 318 -26.25 31.27 -6.78
CA GLY A 318 -25.02 32.03 -6.64
C GLY A 318 -23.79 31.12 -6.24
N ARG A 319 -23.17 31.48 -5.11
CA ARG A 319 -22.04 30.72 -4.54
C ARG A 319 -22.43 29.83 -3.35
N THR A 320 -23.66 29.41 -3.24
CA THR A 320 -24.15 28.53 -2.19
C THR A 320 -23.37 27.22 -2.21
N LYS A 321 -22.73 26.85 -1.08
CA LYS A 321 -21.94 25.62 -0.94
C LYS A 321 -22.80 24.41 -1.38
N GLY A 322 -22.20 23.53 -2.20
CA GLY A 322 -22.86 22.33 -2.74
C GLY A 322 -23.80 22.57 -3.93
N LYS A 323 -23.98 23.83 -4.38
CA LYS A 323 -24.82 24.19 -5.54
C LYS A 323 -24.08 25.04 -6.58
N ILE A 324 -22.75 25.10 -6.48
CA ILE A 324 -21.89 25.87 -7.37
C ILE A 324 -21.70 25.12 -8.68
N ILE A 325 -21.97 25.81 -9.79
CA ILE A 325 -21.60 25.38 -11.14
C ILE A 325 -20.98 26.58 -11.86
N ASP A 326 -19.79 26.33 -12.44
CA ASP A 326 -19.05 27.33 -13.22
C ASP A 326 -19.48 27.33 -14.70
N MET A 327 -19.06 28.34 -15.46
CA MET A 327 -19.11 28.33 -16.92
C MET A 327 -17.72 28.78 -17.45
N PRO A 328 -17.08 27.93 -18.23
CA PRO A 328 -17.45 26.52 -18.56
C PRO A 328 -17.52 25.61 -17.33
N VAL A 329 -18.31 24.54 -17.44
CA VAL A 329 -18.48 23.55 -16.37
C VAL A 329 -17.16 22.83 -16.13
N LYS A 330 -16.75 22.71 -14.87
CA LYS A 330 -15.52 21.96 -14.51
C LYS A 330 -15.79 20.45 -14.54
N ILE A 331 -15.40 19.77 -15.61
CA ILE A 331 -15.63 18.35 -15.85
C ILE A 331 -14.93 17.47 -14.79
N GLY A 332 -13.80 17.92 -14.24
CA GLY A 332 -13.11 17.25 -13.13
C GLY A 332 -13.78 17.41 -11.75
N SER A 333 -14.91 18.13 -11.65
CA SER A 333 -15.59 18.38 -10.38
C SER A 333 -16.86 17.56 -10.27
N ASP A 334 -16.87 16.52 -9.44
CA ASP A 334 -18.05 15.69 -9.19
C ASP A 334 -19.26 16.50 -8.73
N GLY A 335 -19.03 17.53 -7.91
CA GLY A 335 -20.11 18.42 -7.45
C GLY A 335 -20.77 19.16 -8.59
N GLN A 336 -20.01 19.66 -9.56
CA GLN A 336 -20.56 20.35 -10.73
C GLN A 336 -21.22 19.39 -11.71
N LEU A 337 -20.63 18.20 -11.91
CA LEU A 337 -21.23 17.17 -12.75
C LEU A 337 -22.57 16.67 -12.19
N LYS A 338 -22.71 16.48 -10.87
CA LYS A 338 -24.00 16.12 -10.26
C LYS A 338 -25.08 17.15 -10.57
N ILE A 339 -24.76 18.43 -10.44
CA ILE A 339 -25.67 19.50 -10.76
C ILE A 339 -26.03 19.50 -12.26
N LEU A 340 -25.02 19.39 -13.12
CA LEU A 340 -25.24 19.37 -14.57
C LEU A 340 -26.10 18.19 -14.99
N LEU A 341 -25.71 16.99 -14.66
CA LEU A 341 -26.34 15.76 -15.16
C LEU A 341 -27.75 15.56 -14.57
N TYR A 342 -27.86 15.70 -13.24
CA TYR A 342 -29.09 15.32 -12.54
C TYR A 342 -30.08 16.50 -12.37
N ASP A 343 -29.60 17.68 -11.98
CA ASP A 343 -30.47 18.78 -11.61
C ASP A 343 -30.82 19.67 -12.83
N ILE A 344 -29.94 19.79 -13.84
CA ILE A 344 -30.11 20.65 -15.01
C ILE A 344 -30.55 19.85 -16.23
N MET A 345 -29.85 18.78 -16.58
CA MET A 345 -30.19 17.94 -17.75
C MET A 345 -31.31 16.96 -17.43
N GLY A 346 -31.54 16.62 -16.15
CA GLY A 346 -32.59 15.70 -15.72
C GLY A 346 -32.32 14.23 -16.06
N LEU A 347 -31.06 13.85 -16.18
CA LEU A 347 -30.67 12.45 -16.44
C LEU A 347 -30.97 11.57 -15.22
N PRO A 348 -31.18 10.27 -15.41
CA PRO A 348 -31.41 9.32 -14.32
C PRO A 348 -30.31 9.41 -13.26
N ARG A 349 -30.70 9.50 -11.99
CA ARG A 349 -29.75 9.53 -10.87
C ARG A 349 -29.59 8.11 -10.34
N PRO A 350 -28.39 7.51 -10.42
CA PRO A 350 -28.11 6.22 -9.80
C PRO A 350 -28.41 6.22 -8.29
N GLU A 351 -28.72 5.07 -7.71
CA GLU A 351 -29.00 4.97 -6.26
C GLU A 351 -27.84 5.49 -5.40
N SER A 352 -26.60 5.29 -5.84
CA SER A 352 -25.40 5.82 -5.18
C SER A 352 -25.36 7.35 -5.12
N GLY A 353 -26.06 8.04 -6.02
CA GLY A 353 -26.01 9.49 -6.21
C GLY A 353 -24.63 10.02 -6.57
N LYS A 354 -23.69 9.12 -6.97
CA LYS A 354 -22.33 9.45 -7.40
C LYS A 354 -22.30 9.80 -8.89
N VAL A 355 -21.12 10.18 -9.38
CA VAL A 355 -20.78 10.37 -10.81
C VAL A 355 -19.46 9.67 -11.11
N ASP A 356 -19.23 8.52 -10.45
CA ASP A 356 -18.09 7.65 -10.71
C ASP A 356 -18.24 6.86 -12.03
N LYS A 357 -17.27 6.01 -12.34
CA LYS A 357 -17.24 5.24 -13.60
C LYS A 357 -18.50 4.38 -13.76
N HIS A 358 -18.96 3.70 -12.70
CA HIS A 358 -20.16 2.86 -12.73
C HIS A 358 -21.42 3.69 -12.96
N ALA A 359 -21.62 4.74 -12.17
CA ALA A 359 -22.78 5.64 -12.31
C ALA A 359 -22.87 6.27 -13.71
N LEU A 360 -21.74 6.65 -14.31
CA LEU A 360 -21.70 7.19 -15.66
C LEU A 360 -22.00 6.13 -16.74
N LYS A 361 -21.58 4.88 -16.55
CA LYS A 361 -21.94 3.77 -17.46
C LYS A 361 -23.43 3.43 -17.43
N GLU A 362 -24.10 3.56 -16.26
CA GLU A 362 -25.56 3.36 -16.12
C GLU A 362 -26.36 4.45 -16.86
N ILE A 363 -25.79 5.64 -17.00
CA ILE A 363 -26.45 6.77 -17.70
C ILE A 363 -26.22 6.59 -19.21
N ASN A 364 -27.22 6.06 -19.90
CA ASN A 364 -27.18 5.89 -21.36
C ASN A 364 -27.35 7.24 -22.10
N HIS A 365 -26.30 8.09 -22.05
CA HIS A 365 -26.28 9.40 -22.70
C HIS A 365 -24.87 9.71 -23.23
N PRO A 366 -24.70 10.32 -24.43
CA PRO A 366 -23.41 10.62 -25.03
C PRO A 366 -22.47 11.43 -24.10
N ILE A 367 -23.02 12.33 -23.29
CA ILE A 367 -22.24 13.12 -22.33
C ILE A 367 -21.48 12.23 -21.33
N SER A 368 -22.05 11.10 -20.93
CA SER A 368 -21.41 10.18 -19.98
C SER A 368 -20.16 9.54 -20.56
N ALA A 369 -20.25 9.08 -21.82
CA ALA A 369 -19.10 8.55 -22.52
C ALA A 369 -18.01 9.62 -22.74
N ALA A 370 -18.40 10.85 -23.09
CA ALA A 370 -17.47 11.97 -23.23
C ALA A 370 -16.76 12.31 -21.91
N ILE A 371 -17.50 12.32 -20.77
CA ILE A 371 -16.91 12.53 -19.44
C ILE A 371 -15.92 11.42 -19.08
N LEU A 372 -16.22 10.16 -19.39
CA LEU A 372 -15.31 9.04 -19.14
C LEU A 372 -14.02 9.20 -19.94
N ARG A 373 -14.09 9.47 -21.24
CA ARG A 373 -12.89 9.75 -22.09
C ARG A 373 -12.08 10.93 -21.56
N TYR A 374 -12.74 12.02 -21.16
CA TYR A 374 -12.06 13.17 -20.56
C TYR A 374 -11.30 12.78 -19.29
N ARG A 375 -11.93 12.04 -18.38
CA ARG A 375 -11.33 11.63 -17.11
C ARG A 375 -10.13 10.72 -17.34
N GLU A 376 -10.25 9.79 -18.27
CA GLU A 376 -9.14 8.90 -18.63
C GLU A 376 -7.94 9.69 -19.16
N ALA A 377 -8.13 10.51 -20.19
CA ALA A 377 -7.06 11.32 -20.74
C ALA A 377 -6.46 12.30 -19.70
N ALA A 378 -7.30 12.91 -18.85
CA ALA A 378 -6.85 13.79 -17.78
C ALA A 378 -6.02 13.04 -16.71
N LYS A 379 -6.41 11.81 -16.34
CA LYS A 379 -5.65 10.96 -15.42
C LYS A 379 -4.31 10.57 -16.03
N MET A 380 -4.28 10.15 -17.29
CA MET A 380 -3.03 9.82 -17.99
C MET A 380 -2.05 10.99 -17.96
N LEU A 381 -2.49 12.19 -18.32
CA LEU A 381 -1.66 13.38 -18.30
C LEU A 381 -1.17 13.73 -16.88
N SER A 382 -2.10 13.88 -15.96
CA SER A 382 -1.77 14.43 -14.63
C SER A 382 -0.99 13.47 -13.74
N THR A 383 -1.13 12.15 -13.94
CA THR A 383 -0.52 11.15 -13.07
C THR A 383 0.73 10.54 -13.69
N TYR A 384 0.65 10.11 -14.96
CA TYR A 384 1.69 9.26 -15.55
C TYR A 384 2.59 9.99 -16.55
N LEU A 385 2.13 11.08 -17.15
CA LEU A 385 2.89 11.82 -18.17
C LEU A 385 3.46 13.13 -17.59
N GLU A 386 2.65 14.18 -17.49
CA GLU A 386 3.09 15.48 -16.92
C GLU A 386 3.40 15.38 -15.44
N GLY A 387 2.64 14.55 -14.70
CA GLY A 387 2.87 14.32 -13.28
C GLY A 387 4.23 13.71 -12.96
N LEU A 388 4.85 13.03 -13.93
CA LEU A 388 6.16 12.41 -13.80
C LEU A 388 7.30 13.42 -13.66
N ASP A 389 7.15 14.66 -14.15
CA ASP A 389 8.16 15.73 -14.04
C ASP A 389 8.68 15.98 -12.63
N LYS A 390 7.85 15.68 -11.62
CA LYS A 390 8.22 15.85 -10.21
C LYS A 390 9.28 14.85 -9.74
N PHE A 391 9.35 13.70 -10.42
CA PHE A 391 10.12 12.52 -10.04
C PHE A 391 11.23 12.18 -11.02
N LEU A 392 11.23 12.82 -12.18
CA LEU A 392 12.23 12.60 -13.22
C LEU A 392 13.56 13.26 -12.82
N HIS A 393 14.62 12.48 -12.87
CA HIS A 393 15.97 12.93 -12.64
C HIS A 393 16.63 13.43 -13.92
N ALA A 394 17.74 14.16 -13.77
CA ALA A 394 18.46 14.77 -14.90
C ALA A 394 19.05 13.75 -15.89
N ASP A 395 19.20 12.50 -15.47
CA ASP A 395 19.66 11.37 -16.30
C ASP A 395 18.51 10.60 -16.98
N GLY A 396 17.29 11.10 -16.87
CA GLY A 396 16.09 10.47 -17.43
C GLY A 396 15.53 9.31 -16.63
N THR A 397 16.02 9.09 -15.39
CA THR A 397 15.54 7.99 -14.54
C THR A 397 14.47 8.44 -13.54
N VAL A 398 13.68 7.48 -13.10
CA VAL A 398 12.67 7.62 -12.05
C VAL A 398 12.96 6.62 -10.93
N HIS A 399 13.03 7.09 -9.69
CA HIS A 399 13.40 6.30 -8.51
C HIS A 399 12.21 6.15 -7.55
N GLY A 400 11.20 5.39 -7.95
CA GLY A 400 10.01 5.14 -7.14
C GLY A 400 10.32 4.41 -5.83
N GLY A 401 9.59 4.75 -4.80
CA GLY A 401 9.65 4.05 -3.51
C GLY A 401 8.59 2.94 -3.44
N ILE A 402 8.88 1.88 -2.67
CA ILE A 402 7.92 0.80 -2.39
C ILE A 402 7.76 0.68 -0.88
N LYS A 403 6.51 0.79 -0.41
CA LYS A 403 6.12 0.48 0.96
C LYS A 403 5.85 -1.02 1.07
N GLN A 404 6.59 -1.73 1.93
CA GLN A 404 6.51 -3.19 2.05
C GLN A 404 5.13 -3.68 2.53
N LEU A 405 4.53 -2.98 3.47
CA LEU A 405 3.22 -3.27 4.02
C LEU A 405 2.23 -2.16 3.61
N GLY A 406 2.05 -1.97 2.30
CA GLY A 406 1.17 -0.94 1.74
C GLY A 406 -0.32 -1.22 1.98
N ALA A 407 -0.72 -2.49 2.04
CA ALA A 407 -2.07 -2.95 2.32
C ALA A 407 -2.12 -3.90 3.52
N ASP A 408 -3.31 -4.07 4.10
CA ASP A 408 -3.54 -4.97 5.25
C ASP A 408 -3.36 -6.45 4.90
N THR A 409 -3.43 -6.80 3.62
CA THR A 409 -3.13 -8.13 3.10
C THR A 409 -1.63 -8.43 3.05
N GLY A 410 -0.76 -7.44 3.31
CA GLY A 410 0.69 -7.57 3.16
C GLY A 410 1.20 -7.22 1.75
N ARG A 411 0.32 -6.84 0.81
CA ARG A 411 0.72 -6.33 -0.51
C ARG A 411 1.56 -5.05 -0.35
N THR A 412 2.49 -4.85 -1.25
CA THR A 412 3.26 -3.62 -1.38
C THR A 412 2.42 -2.50 -1.98
N SER A 413 2.83 -1.26 -1.79
CA SER A 413 2.33 -0.13 -2.57
C SER A 413 3.48 0.75 -3.03
N ALA A 414 3.44 1.20 -4.28
CA ALA A 414 4.43 2.12 -4.81
C ALA A 414 4.07 3.58 -4.53
N VAL A 415 5.11 4.40 -4.33
CA VAL A 415 4.98 5.84 -4.06
C VAL A 415 6.09 6.60 -4.81
N ASP A 416 5.82 7.84 -5.14
CA ASP A 416 6.79 8.83 -5.62
C ASP A 416 7.66 8.39 -6.83
N PRO A 417 7.11 7.99 -7.98
CA PRO A 417 5.70 7.85 -8.35
C PRO A 417 5.12 6.47 -8.07
N ASN A 418 3.79 6.35 -8.07
CA ASN A 418 3.15 5.04 -7.97
C ASN A 418 3.17 4.32 -9.33
N MET A 419 4.20 3.51 -9.54
CA MET A 419 4.39 2.72 -10.76
C MET A 419 3.44 1.51 -10.85
N GLN A 420 2.91 1.03 -9.71
CA GLN A 420 2.01 -0.12 -9.67
C GLN A 420 0.60 0.19 -10.18
N ASN A 421 0.23 1.47 -10.25
CA ASN A 421 -1.09 1.90 -10.72
C ASN A 421 -1.11 2.32 -12.21
N ILE A 422 -0.03 2.04 -12.98
CA ILE A 422 -0.03 2.26 -14.43
C ILE A 422 -0.99 1.25 -15.04
N PRO A 423 -2.04 1.71 -15.76
CA PRO A 423 -3.11 0.82 -16.23
C PRO A 423 -2.61 -0.33 -17.08
N SER A 424 -3.05 -1.55 -16.76
CA SER A 424 -2.69 -2.77 -17.49
C SER A 424 -3.30 -2.81 -18.89
N HIS A 425 -4.50 -2.25 -19.05
CA HIS A 425 -5.19 -2.13 -20.33
C HIS A 425 -4.59 -1.07 -21.26
N ASN A 426 -3.84 -0.11 -20.75
CA ASN A 426 -3.13 0.89 -21.54
C ASN A 426 -1.63 0.56 -21.61
N ARG A 427 -1.31 -0.52 -22.32
CA ARG A 427 0.06 -1.00 -22.49
C ARG A 427 0.97 0.02 -23.19
N GLU A 428 0.40 0.89 -24.01
CA GLU A 428 1.14 1.91 -24.76
C GLU A 428 1.99 2.81 -23.83
N ILE A 429 1.43 3.31 -22.73
CA ILE A 429 2.18 4.17 -21.80
C ILE A 429 3.35 3.43 -21.15
N ARG A 430 3.22 2.11 -20.92
CA ARG A 430 4.31 1.31 -20.35
C ARG A 430 5.55 1.28 -21.27
N THR A 431 5.37 1.40 -22.57
CA THR A 431 6.47 1.37 -23.55
C THR A 431 7.42 2.57 -23.47
N MET A 432 7.09 3.64 -22.74
CA MET A 432 8.04 4.72 -22.47
C MET A 432 9.09 4.38 -21.41
N TYR A 433 8.88 3.31 -20.64
CA TYR A 433 9.89 2.80 -19.69
C TYR A 433 10.78 1.81 -20.43
N ILE A 434 12.04 2.15 -20.57
CA ILE A 434 12.98 1.46 -21.45
C ILE A 434 14.18 0.90 -20.68
N ALA A 435 14.80 -0.12 -21.26
CA ALA A 435 16.11 -0.60 -20.79
C ALA A 435 17.21 0.43 -21.11
N ARG A 436 18.26 0.43 -20.31
CA ARG A 436 19.47 1.20 -20.61
C ARG A 436 20.14 0.70 -21.90
N PRO A 437 20.91 1.55 -22.61
CA PRO A 437 21.61 1.13 -23.81
C PRO A 437 22.44 -0.15 -23.64
N GLY A 438 22.28 -1.10 -24.55
CA GLY A 438 22.95 -2.41 -24.48
C GLY A 438 22.29 -3.43 -23.55
N ARG A 439 21.08 -3.15 -23.06
CA ARG A 439 20.36 -4.01 -22.11
C ARG A 439 18.91 -4.27 -22.59
N TYR A 440 18.30 -5.30 -22.03
CA TYR A 440 16.87 -5.59 -22.15
C TYR A 440 16.20 -5.55 -20.77
N LEU A 441 14.90 -5.26 -20.78
CA LEU A 441 14.00 -5.56 -19.67
C LEU A 441 13.54 -7.01 -19.81
N ILE A 442 13.55 -7.72 -18.69
CA ILE A 442 12.98 -9.05 -18.55
C ILE A 442 11.79 -8.91 -17.61
N SER A 443 10.59 -9.03 -18.15
CA SER A 443 9.34 -9.09 -17.40
C SER A 443 9.01 -10.54 -17.15
N CYS A 444 8.73 -10.93 -15.92
CA CYS A 444 8.38 -12.30 -15.56
C CYS A 444 7.17 -12.29 -14.61
N ASP A 445 6.06 -12.85 -15.08
CA ASP A 445 4.77 -12.90 -14.37
C ASP A 445 4.43 -14.32 -13.95
N TYR A 446 3.69 -14.48 -12.84
CA TYR A 446 3.18 -15.77 -12.43
C TYR A 446 1.95 -16.17 -13.24
N SER A 447 2.01 -17.31 -13.91
CA SER A 447 0.87 -17.91 -14.60
C SER A 447 -0.27 -18.28 -13.62
N GLY A 448 -1.18 -17.36 -13.37
CA GLY A 448 -2.34 -17.58 -12.50
C GLY A 448 -1.94 -17.85 -11.05
N GLN A 449 -1.29 -16.92 -10.41
CA GLN A 449 -0.81 -17.01 -9.02
C GLN A 449 -1.96 -17.28 -8.04
N GLU A 450 -2.97 -16.42 -7.99
CA GLU A 450 -4.08 -16.53 -7.03
C GLU A 450 -4.91 -17.83 -7.19
N PRO A 451 -5.30 -18.31 -8.39
CA PRO A 451 -6.01 -19.57 -8.50
C PRO A 451 -5.18 -20.79 -8.09
N ARG A 452 -3.85 -20.77 -8.26
CA ARG A 452 -2.96 -21.86 -7.77
C ARG A 452 -2.86 -21.83 -6.25
N LEU A 453 -2.78 -20.64 -5.65
CA LEU A 453 -2.86 -20.47 -4.20
C LEU A 453 -4.22 -20.88 -3.65
N THR A 454 -5.30 -20.56 -4.36
CA THR A 454 -6.66 -21.01 -3.99
C THR A 454 -6.75 -22.53 -3.98
N ALA A 455 -6.19 -23.21 -4.98
CA ALA A 455 -6.14 -24.68 -5.01
C ALA A 455 -5.35 -25.25 -3.84
N SER A 456 -4.22 -24.61 -3.49
CA SER A 456 -3.38 -25.01 -2.35
C SER A 456 -4.07 -24.79 -1.00
N LEU A 457 -4.74 -23.64 -0.81
CA LEU A 457 -5.47 -23.30 0.41
C LEU A 457 -6.73 -24.14 0.60
N SER A 458 -7.48 -24.36 -0.47
CA SER A 458 -8.73 -25.15 -0.44
C SER A 458 -8.49 -26.65 -0.28
N ARG A 459 -7.28 -27.11 -0.62
CA ARG A 459 -6.93 -28.55 -0.66
C ARG A 459 -7.92 -29.35 -1.48
N ASP A 460 -8.50 -28.74 -2.50
CA ASP A 460 -9.44 -29.40 -3.40
C ASP A 460 -8.69 -30.34 -4.34
N ALA A 461 -8.96 -31.64 -4.22
CA ALA A 461 -8.24 -32.67 -4.97
C ALA A 461 -8.33 -32.46 -6.48
N LYS A 462 -9.50 -32.02 -6.98
CA LYS A 462 -9.75 -31.84 -8.41
C LYS A 462 -9.01 -30.61 -8.97
N MET A 463 -8.96 -29.53 -8.18
CA MET A 463 -8.16 -28.34 -8.54
C MET A 463 -6.66 -28.67 -8.57
N ILE A 464 -6.16 -29.38 -7.56
CA ILE A 464 -4.76 -29.78 -7.48
C ILE A 464 -4.40 -30.70 -8.65
N GLU A 465 -5.20 -31.73 -8.92
CA GLU A 465 -5.01 -32.68 -10.02
C GLU A 465 -4.99 -31.95 -11.39
N THR A 466 -5.87 -30.96 -11.59
CA THR A 466 -5.91 -30.15 -12.82
C THR A 466 -4.56 -29.48 -13.07
N TYR A 467 -3.98 -28.84 -12.06
CA TYR A 467 -2.67 -28.21 -12.20
C TYR A 467 -1.51 -29.20 -12.34
N GLN A 468 -1.56 -30.32 -11.62
CA GLN A 468 -0.55 -31.37 -11.75
C GLN A 468 -0.52 -31.98 -13.16
N LYS A 469 -1.68 -32.04 -13.83
CA LYS A 469 -1.78 -32.46 -15.24
C LYS A 469 -1.39 -31.36 -16.23
N GLY A 470 -1.02 -30.18 -15.77
CA GLY A 470 -0.68 -29.04 -16.63
C GLY A 470 -1.87 -28.39 -17.33
N GLN A 471 -3.10 -28.65 -16.85
CA GLN A 471 -4.34 -28.12 -17.41
C GLN A 471 -4.70 -26.74 -16.83
N ASP A 472 -5.45 -25.95 -17.60
CA ASP A 472 -5.98 -24.65 -17.15
C ASP A 472 -7.20 -24.86 -16.24
N LEU A 473 -7.14 -24.34 -15.02
CA LEU A 473 -8.21 -24.50 -14.02
C LEU A 473 -9.52 -23.82 -14.46
N TYR A 474 -9.44 -22.63 -15.06
CA TYR A 474 -10.64 -21.91 -15.46
C TYR A 474 -11.37 -22.62 -16.60
N SER A 475 -10.64 -23.19 -17.55
CA SER A 475 -11.22 -24.02 -18.62
C SER A 475 -11.85 -25.31 -18.06
N MET A 476 -11.23 -25.92 -17.05
CA MET A 476 -11.81 -27.09 -16.36
C MET A 476 -13.11 -26.73 -15.63
N ILE A 477 -13.12 -25.59 -14.93
CA ILE A 477 -14.32 -25.12 -14.23
C ILE A 477 -15.41 -24.72 -15.23
N ALA A 478 -15.06 -24.10 -16.36
CA ALA A 478 -15.97 -23.76 -17.43
C ALA A 478 -16.66 -25.02 -18.00
N ALA A 479 -15.90 -26.08 -18.24
CA ALA A 479 -16.45 -27.35 -18.71
C ALA A 479 -17.53 -27.90 -17.76
N VAL A 480 -17.31 -27.83 -16.46
CA VAL A 480 -18.28 -28.21 -15.43
C VAL A 480 -19.48 -27.25 -15.38
N ALA A 481 -19.23 -25.94 -15.38
CA ALA A 481 -20.27 -24.92 -15.28
C ALA A 481 -21.25 -24.96 -16.44
N PHE A 482 -20.73 -25.08 -17.67
CA PHE A 482 -21.52 -25.04 -18.91
C PHE A 482 -21.84 -26.41 -19.48
N ASN A 483 -21.45 -27.49 -18.79
CA ASN A 483 -21.71 -28.88 -19.21
C ASN A 483 -21.19 -29.21 -20.62
N THR A 484 -19.93 -28.84 -20.87
CA THR A 484 -19.23 -29.02 -22.14
C THR A 484 -17.86 -29.71 -21.91
N THR A 485 -17.06 -29.88 -22.96
CA THR A 485 -15.74 -30.50 -22.84
C THR A 485 -14.67 -29.45 -22.43
N TYR A 486 -13.55 -29.93 -21.90
CA TYR A 486 -12.41 -29.07 -21.54
C TYR A 486 -11.85 -28.33 -22.77
N GLU A 487 -11.76 -29.03 -23.91
CA GLU A 487 -11.24 -28.50 -25.18
C GLU A 487 -12.09 -27.36 -25.74
N GLU A 488 -13.42 -27.41 -25.49
CA GLU A 488 -14.34 -26.32 -25.88
C GLU A 488 -14.29 -25.09 -24.95
N CYS A 489 -13.50 -25.17 -23.88
CA CYS A 489 -13.28 -24.08 -22.94
C CYS A 489 -11.86 -23.52 -23.00
N LEU A 490 -11.01 -23.97 -23.94
CA LEU A 490 -9.68 -23.42 -24.14
C LEU A 490 -9.73 -22.13 -24.96
N GLU A 491 -8.88 -21.16 -24.63
CA GLU A 491 -8.75 -19.90 -25.40
C GLU A 491 -8.15 -20.12 -26.79
N LYS A 492 -7.30 -21.14 -26.91
CA LYS A 492 -6.63 -21.49 -28.19
C LYS A 492 -6.90 -22.97 -28.51
N ARG A 493 -7.13 -23.24 -29.76
CA ARG A 493 -7.20 -24.60 -30.30
C ARG A 493 -5.82 -25.25 -30.34
N PRO A 494 -5.68 -26.57 -30.49
CA PRO A 494 -4.39 -27.24 -30.59
C PRO A 494 -3.49 -26.74 -31.73
N ASN A 495 -4.06 -26.15 -32.76
CA ASN A 495 -3.36 -25.52 -33.88
C ASN A 495 -2.86 -24.08 -33.56
N GLY A 496 -3.09 -23.58 -32.33
CA GLY A 496 -2.70 -22.23 -31.91
C GLY A 496 -3.69 -21.12 -32.25
N GLU A 497 -4.77 -21.43 -32.99
CA GLU A 497 -5.79 -20.47 -33.39
C GLU A 497 -6.66 -20.05 -32.19
N LEU A 498 -6.95 -18.75 -32.05
CA LEU A 498 -7.81 -18.20 -31.02
C LEU A 498 -9.24 -18.74 -31.17
N TYR A 499 -9.79 -19.25 -30.08
CA TYR A 499 -11.16 -19.78 -30.02
C TYR A 499 -12.02 -18.88 -29.11
N LEU A 500 -12.74 -17.94 -29.72
CA LEU A 500 -13.49 -16.91 -29.01
C LEU A 500 -14.52 -17.44 -28.01
N GLU A 501 -15.30 -18.48 -28.39
CA GLU A 501 -16.28 -19.07 -27.47
C GLU A 501 -15.61 -19.76 -26.28
N GLY A 502 -14.45 -20.38 -26.48
CA GLY A 502 -13.67 -20.97 -25.40
C GLY A 502 -13.12 -19.89 -24.48
N LYS A 503 -12.59 -18.79 -25.04
CA LYS A 503 -12.14 -17.61 -24.27
C LYS A 503 -13.28 -17.04 -23.42
N GLU A 504 -14.47 -16.87 -24.00
CA GLU A 504 -15.64 -16.36 -23.28
C GLU A 504 -16.04 -17.27 -22.11
N ARG A 505 -16.21 -18.57 -22.35
CA ARG A 505 -16.56 -19.55 -21.30
C ARG A 505 -15.54 -19.59 -20.18
N ARG A 506 -14.25 -19.54 -20.52
CA ARG A 506 -13.15 -19.45 -19.57
C ARG A 506 -13.22 -18.15 -18.75
N GLY A 507 -13.48 -17.01 -19.40
CA GLY A 507 -13.64 -15.70 -18.75
C GLY A 507 -14.80 -15.71 -17.76
N GLN A 508 -15.96 -16.28 -18.15
CA GLN A 508 -17.11 -16.43 -17.25
C GLN A 508 -16.77 -17.33 -16.05
N ALA A 509 -16.05 -18.44 -16.25
CA ALA A 509 -15.60 -19.29 -15.15
C ALA A 509 -14.62 -18.58 -14.20
N LYS A 510 -13.70 -17.77 -14.74
CA LYS A 510 -12.82 -16.89 -13.94
C LYS A 510 -13.66 -16.00 -13.04
N THR A 511 -14.67 -15.32 -13.59
CA THR A 511 -15.59 -14.45 -12.84
C THR A 511 -16.31 -15.18 -11.70
N ILE A 512 -16.77 -16.42 -11.95
CA ILE A 512 -17.45 -17.23 -10.94
C ILE A 512 -16.49 -17.61 -9.80
N VAL A 513 -15.32 -18.13 -10.12
CA VAL A 513 -14.32 -18.55 -9.12
C VAL A 513 -13.87 -17.40 -8.27
N LEU A 514 -13.51 -16.27 -8.90
CA LEU A 514 -13.14 -15.06 -8.19
C LEU A 514 -14.31 -14.54 -7.34
N GLY A 515 -15.54 -14.59 -7.87
CA GLY A 515 -16.74 -14.27 -7.11
C GLY A 515 -16.88 -15.10 -5.84
N ILE A 516 -16.66 -16.43 -5.91
CA ILE A 516 -16.67 -17.31 -4.75
C ILE A 516 -15.53 -16.94 -3.78
N CYS A 517 -14.30 -16.81 -4.25
CA CYS A 517 -13.14 -16.48 -3.42
C CYS A 517 -13.26 -15.13 -2.72
N TYR A 518 -13.88 -14.14 -3.37
CA TYR A 518 -14.11 -12.80 -2.83
C TYR A 518 -15.42 -12.68 -2.04
N GLY A 519 -16.16 -13.78 -1.91
CA GLY A 519 -17.44 -13.82 -1.20
C GLY A 519 -18.53 -12.96 -1.83
N ARG A 520 -18.51 -12.80 -3.17
CA ARG A 520 -19.57 -12.08 -3.89
C ARG A 520 -20.87 -12.84 -3.77
N GLN A 521 -21.96 -12.12 -3.69
CA GLN A 521 -23.29 -12.71 -3.64
C GLN A 521 -23.81 -13.02 -5.05
N ILE A 522 -24.69 -13.99 -5.17
CA ILE A 522 -25.23 -14.46 -6.46
C ILE A 522 -25.77 -13.31 -7.37
N PRO A 523 -26.51 -12.31 -6.85
CA PRO A 523 -26.93 -11.20 -7.70
C PRO A 523 -25.79 -10.45 -8.39
N SER A 524 -24.67 -10.24 -7.67
CA SER A 524 -23.49 -9.57 -8.24
C SER A 524 -22.76 -10.46 -9.27
N ILE A 525 -22.76 -11.79 -9.06
CA ILE A 525 -22.24 -12.74 -10.05
C ILE A 525 -23.13 -12.74 -11.29
N ALA A 526 -24.44 -12.74 -11.14
CA ALA A 526 -25.41 -12.68 -12.23
C ALA A 526 -25.23 -11.43 -13.10
N GLU A 527 -25.03 -10.27 -12.46
CA GLU A 527 -24.78 -9.00 -13.14
C GLU A 527 -23.51 -9.06 -14.01
N GLN A 528 -22.41 -9.59 -13.46
CA GLN A 528 -21.15 -9.72 -14.21
C GLN A 528 -21.24 -10.75 -15.35
N LEU A 529 -21.98 -11.84 -15.15
CA LEU A 529 -22.20 -12.85 -16.17
C LEU A 529 -23.28 -12.42 -17.21
N LYS A 530 -23.94 -11.28 -16.97
CA LYS A 530 -25.05 -10.78 -17.79
C LYS A 530 -26.16 -11.83 -17.96
N CYS A 531 -26.47 -12.60 -16.90
CA CYS A 531 -27.50 -13.64 -16.88
C CYS A 531 -28.50 -13.42 -15.73
N SER A 532 -29.54 -14.24 -15.67
CA SER A 532 -30.51 -14.18 -14.58
C SER A 532 -29.90 -14.69 -13.26
N VAL A 533 -30.46 -14.24 -12.12
CA VAL A 533 -30.03 -14.69 -10.78
C VAL A 533 -30.18 -16.21 -10.62
N ASP A 534 -31.24 -16.80 -11.21
CA ASP A 534 -31.51 -18.25 -11.16
C ASP A 534 -30.47 -19.05 -11.97
N GLU A 535 -30.04 -18.52 -13.12
CA GLU A 535 -28.96 -19.13 -13.92
C GLU A 535 -27.63 -19.04 -13.19
N ALA A 536 -27.30 -17.88 -12.62
CA ALA A 536 -26.08 -17.71 -11.83
C ALA A 536 -26.06 -18.64 -10.61
N GLN A 537 -27.20 -18.82 -9.93
CA GLN A 537 -27.33 -19.76 -8.82
C GLN A 537 -27.08 -21.21 -9.29
N LEU A 538 -27.67 -21.63 -10.42
CA LEU A 538 -27.47 -22.95 -10.95
C LEU A 538 -26.00 -23.25 -11.30
N ILE A 539 -25.31 -22.26 -11.89
CA ILE A 539 -23.90 -22.37 -12.23
C ILE A 539 -23.06 -22.46 -10.94
N TYR A 540 -23.33 -21.55 -9.97
CA TYR A 540 -22.69 -21.56 -8.66
C TYR A 540 -22.79 -22.91 -7.96
N ASP A 541 -23.98 -23.49 -7.91
CA ASP A 541 -24.25 -24.81 -7.29
C ASP A 541 -23.49 -25.95 -8.00
N LYS A 542 -23.41 -25.91 -9.33
CA LYS A 542 -22.61 -26.88 -10.09
C LYS A 542 -21.14 -26.79 -9.77
N VAL A 543 -20.58 -25.57 -9.75
CA VAL A 543 -19.16 -25.33 -9.45
C VAL A 543 -18.84 -25.78 -8.03
N THR A 544 -19.59 -25.32 -7.03
CA THR A 544 -19.32 -25.63 -5.63
C THR A 544 -19.53 -27.11 -5.28
N LYS A 545 -20.47 -27.78 -5.95
CA LYS A 545 -20.65 -29.23 -5.82
C LYS A 545 -19.46 -30.01 -6.39
N ASN A 546 -18.86 -29.56 -7.47
CA ASN A 546 -17.73 -30.24 -8.12
C ASN A 546 -16.36 -29.86 -7.48
N PHE A 547 -16.27 -28.71 -6.85
CA PHE A 547 -15.09 -28.20 -6.16
C PHE A 547 -15.44 -27.83 -4.70
N PRO A 548 -15.81 -28.81 -3.87
CA PRO A 548 -16.30 -28.54 -2.51
C PRO A 548 -15.23 -27.95 -1.59
N GLY A 549 -13.95 -28.08 -1.95
CA GLY A 549 -12.83 -27.46 -1.22
C GLY A 549 -12.92 -25.94 -1.15
N LEU A 550 -13.52 -25.28 -2.16
CA LEU A 550 -13.68 -23.82 -2.17
C LEU A 550 -14.55 -23.32 -1.02
N LEU A 551 -15.76 -23.91 -0.84
CA LEU A 551 -16.65 -23.54 0.26
C LEU A 551 -16.05 -23.90 1.61
N ARG A 552 -15.45 -25.10 1.73
CA ARG A 552 -14.75 -25.49 2.96
C ARG A 552 -13.65 -24.50 3.34
N ALA A 553 -12.84 -24.05 2.38
CA ALA A 553 -11.79 -23.07 2.65
C ALA A 553 -12.36 -21.71 3.08
N GLN A 554 -13.52 -21.32 2.56
CA GLN A 554 -14.22 -20.11 2.97
C GLN A 554 -14.71 -20.22 4.43
N ASP A 555 -15.36 -21.33 4.77
CA ASP A 555 -15.86 -21.60 6.12
C ASP A 555 -14.71 -21.71 7.14
N GLU A 556 -13.64 -22.45 6.81
CA GLU A 556 -12.45 -22.58 7.66
C GLU A 556 -11.79 -21.21 7.89
N SER A 557 -11.75 -20.35 6.86
CA SER A 557 -11.14 -19.02 7.00
C SER A 557 -11.99 -18.08 7.85
N ALA A 558 -13.32 -18.14 7.70
CA ALA A 558 -14.25 -17.38 8.54
C ALA A 558 -14.20 -17.85 9.99
N GLN A 559 -14.15 -19.16 10.22
CA GLN A 559 -14.03 -19.76 11.55
C GLN A 559 -12.70 -19.38 12.21
N MET A 560 -11.59 -19.41 11.47
CA MET A 560 -10.29 -18.97 11.99
C MET A 560 -10.35 -17.51 12.45
N ALA A 561 -10.97 -16.61 11.67
CA ALA A 561 -11.12 -15.21 12.04
C ALA A 561 -12.01 -15.03 13.27
N HIS A 562 -13.07 -15.83 13.40
CA HIS A 562 -13.95 -15.82 14.56
C HIS A 562 -13.21 -16.26 15.84
N ASP A 563 -12.45 -17.36 15.77
CA ASP A 563 -11.81 -17.96 16.94
C ASP A 563 -10.56 -17.19 17.39
N LYS A 564 -9.81 -16.59 16.44
CA LYS A 564 -8.49 -16.02 16.67
C LYS A 564 -8.42 -14.50 16.46
N GLY A 565 -9.44 -13.89 15.85
CA GLY A 565 -9.43 -12.48 15.47
C GLY A 565 -8.52 -12.17 14.27
N TYR A 566 -8.05 -13.20 13.55
CA TYR A 566 -7.22 -13.04 12.37
C TYR A 566 -7.31 -14.25 11.43
N VAL A 567 -6.87 -14.06 10.19
CA VAL A 567 -6.60 -15.16 9.25
C VAL A 567 -5.10 -15.21 8.92
N GLU A 568 -4.61 -16.41 8.55
CA GLU A 568 -3.18 -16.64 8.24
C GLU A 568 -2.98 -17.07 6.80
N THR A 569 -1.89 -16.54 6.18
CA THR A 569 -1.40 -16.96 4.87
C THR A 569 -0.71 -18.33 4.94
N LEU A 570 -0.32 -18.88 3.78
CA LEU A 570 0.47 -20.13 3.70
C LEU A 570 1.86 -20.01 4.35
N TRP A 571 2.38 -18.79 4.53
CA TRP A 571 3.68 -18.51 5.17
C TRP A 571 3.58 -18.01 6.60
N GLY A 572 2.34 -17.89 7.17
CA GLY A 572 2.14 -17.50 8.56
C GLY A 572 1.92 -16.01 8.81
N ARG A 573 1.81 -15.20 7.73
CA ARG A 573 1.41 -13.79 7.87
C ARG A 573 -0.04 -13.71 8.34
N ARG A 574 -0.34 -12.76 9.24
CA ARG A 574 -1.70 -12.52 9.75
C ARG A 574 -2.31 -11.27 9.16
N ARG A 575 -3.58 -11.36 8.85
CA ARG A 575 -4.48 -10.21 8.72
C ARG A 575 -5.46 -10.23 9.87
N HIS A 576 -5.37 -9.21 10.72
CA HIS A 576 -6.26 -9.07 11.87
C HIS A 576 -7.65 -8.62 11.43
N LEU A 577 -8.66 -9.19 12.06
CA LEU A 577 -10.08 -8.98 11.81
C LEU A 577 -10.81 -9.05 13.16
N SER A 578 -10.43 -8.17 14.11
CA SER A 578 -10.90 -8.20 15.50
C SER A 578 -12.42 -8.15 15.61
N ILE A 579 -13.09 -7.48 14.68
CA ILE A 579 -14.55 -7.42 14.60
C ILE A 579 -15.21 -8.82 14.51
N MET A 580 -14.49 -9.82 13.99
CA MET A 580 -15.01 -11.19 13.85
C MET A 580 -15.14 -11.93 15.18
N MET A 581 -14.47 -11.43 16.24
CA MET A 581 -14.54 -12.01 17.59
C MET A 581 -15.77 -11.51 18.37
N HIS A 582 -16.47 -10.51 17.87
CA HIS A 582 -17.69 -10.01 18.50
C HIS A 582 -18.89 -10.87 18.17
N ASP A 583 -19.83 -10.93 19.11
CA ASP A 583 -21.18 -11.41 18.78
C ASP A 583 -21.84 -10.47 17.75
N PRO A 584 -22.69 -10.98 16.87
CA PRO A 584 -23.41 -10.17 15.89
C PRO A 584 -24.20 -9.02 16.51
N TYR A 585 -24.63 -9.18 17.75
CA TYR A 585 -25.32 -8.18 18.55
C TYR A 585 -24.80 -8.18 19.97
N GLU A 586 -24.40 -7.02 20.49
CA GLU A 586 -24.03 -6.82 21.90
C GLU A 586 -25.10 -6.00 22.61
N PHE A 587 -25.37 -6.35 23.86
CA PHE A 587 -26.43 -5.78 24.67
C PHE A 587 -25.87 -5.26 25.98
N ARG A 588 -26.28 -4.05 26.38
CA ARG A 588 -26.02 -3.50 27.72
C ARG A 588 -27.16 -2.59 28.12
N TYR A 589 -27.34 -2.36 29.45
CA TYR A 589 -28.25 -1.32 29.90
C TYR A 589 -27.68 0.06 29.55
N LYS A 590 -28.57 1.02 29.24
CA LYS A 590 -28.19 2.43 29.24
C LYS A 590 -27.92 2.89 30.67
N ASP A 591 -27.10 3.95 30.78
CA ASP A 591 -26.77 4.52 32.07
C ASP A 591 -28.01 4.79 32.93
N GLY A 592 -28.05 4.24 34.14
CA GLY A 592 -29.16 4.37 35.08
C GLY A 592 -30.42 3.54 34.74
N CYS A 593 -30.37 2.67 33.72
CA CYS A 593 -31.52 1.82 33.32
C CYS A 593 -31.44 0.38 33.83
N ASN A 594 -30.35 -0.01 34.51
CA ASN A 594 -30.23 -1.36 35.06
C ASN A 594 -31.11 -1.49 36.33
N PRO A 595 -32.18 -2.32 36.31
CA PRO A 595 -33.08 -2.47 37.47
C PRO A 595 -32.45 -3.24 38.65
N ASP A 596 -31.38 -3.99 38.41
CA ASP A 596 -30.71 -4.84 39.38
C ASP A 596 -29.46 -4.18 39.97
N PHE A 597 -29.14 -2.95 39.56
CA PHE A 597 -27.98 -2.22 40.05
C PHE A 597 -28.21 -1.67 41.43
N ASP A 598 -27.46 -2.20 42.41
CA ASP A 598 -27.42 -1.65 43.79
C ASP A 598 -26.10 -0.87 43.99
N PRO A 599 -26.14 0.49 44.04
CA PRO A 599 -24.95 1.31 44.24
C PRO A 599 -24.32 1.14 45.63
N PHE A 600 -24.96 0.41 46.55
CA PHE A 600 -24.51 0.17 47.92
C PHE A 600 -24.00 -1.25 48.16
N ASP A 601 -24.01 -2.13 47.12
CA ASP A 601 -23.42 -3.46 47.21
C ASP A 601 -21.93 -3.40 46.85
N PRO A 602 -21.01 -3.49 47.87
CA PRO A 602 -19.56 -3.38 47.61
C PRO A 602 -18.95 -4.66 47.00
N GLU A 603 -19.66 -5.78 46.93
CA GLU A 603 -19.20 -7.02 46.34
C GLU A 603 -19.79 -7.26 44.94
N GLY A 604 -20.84 -6.52 44.56
CA GLY A 604 -21.51 -6.59 43.30
C GLY A 604 -20.88 -5.66 42.25
N PHE A 605 -19.59 -5.73 42.03
CA PHE A 605 -18.90 -5.05 40.88
C PHE A 605 -19.19 -5.74 39.56
N SER A 606 -20.45 -5.92 39.20
CA SER A 606 -20.84 -5.95 37.81
C SER A 606 -20.85 -4.51 37.29
N ASP A 607 -20.30 -4.26 36.10
CA ASP A 607 -20.49 -2.99 35.38
C ASP A 607 -21.96 -2.59 35.52
N SER A 608 -22.25 -1.39 36.04
CA SER A 608 -23.63 -0.91 36.30
C SER A 608 -24.56 -1.06 35.09
N ASN A 609 -24.01 -1.30 33.92
CA ASN A 609 -24.70 -1.43 32.64
C ASN A 609 -24.71 -2.87 32.08
N GLU A 610 -24.19 -3.86 32.80
CA GLU A 610 -24.10 -5.23 32.30
C GLU A 610 -25.45 -5.99 32.43
N LEU A 611 -25.87 -6.67 31.36
CA LEU A 611 -26.99 -7.62 31.39
C LEU A 611 -26.51 -9.01 31.82
N SER A 612 -27.42 -9.76 32.43
CA SER A 612 -27.16 -11.18 32.72
C SER A 612 -26.91 -11.99 31.43
N GLU A 613 -26.02 -12.97 31.50
CA GLU A 613 -25.70 -13.86 30.38
C GLU A 613 -26.95 -14.57 29.82
N ALA A 614 -27.91 -14.88 30.66
CA ALA A 614 -29.19 -15.46 30.23
C ALA A 614 -30.01 -14.50 29.37
N ALA A 615 -30.04 -13.21 29.74
CA ALA A 615 -30.72 -12.17 28.95
C ALA A 615 -30.01 -11.91 27.63
N LYS A 616 -28.68 -11.78 27.64
CA LYS A 616 -27.86 -11.63 26.39
C LYS A 616 -28.12 -12.78 25.42
N LYS A 617 -28.06 -14.03 25.91
CA LYS A 617 -28.31 -15.23 25.10
C LYS A 617 -29.73 -15.28 24.56
N LYS A 618 -30.73 -14.87 25.33
CA LYS A 618 -32.12 -14.77 24.88
C LYS A 618 -32.26 -13.77 23.75
N TYR A 619 -31.81 -12.51 23.94
CA TYR A 619 -31.96 -11.46 22.92
C TYR A 619 -31.18 -11.77 21.65
N LEU A 620 -29.99 -12.36 21.78
CA LEU A 620 -29.23 -12.84 20.63
C LEU A 620 -29.99 -13.92 19.86
N GLY A 621 -30.53 -14.92 20.56
CA GLY A 621 -31.33 -15.99 19.97
C GLY A 621 -32.57 -15.46 19.26
N ASP A 622 -33.29 -14.54 19.88
CA ASP A 622 -34.48 -13.91 19.31
C ASP A 622 -34.11 -13.16 17.98
N LEU A 623 -33.06 -12.32 18.00
CA LEU A 623 -32.60 -11.59 16.80
C LEU A 623 -32.09 -12.51 15.69
N MET A 624 -31.39 -13.58 16.05
CA MET A 624 -30.91 -14.55 15.05
C MET A 624 -32.03 -15.37 14.42
N SER A 625 -33.16 -15.56 15.13
CA SER A 625 -34.32 -16.25 14.60
C SER A 625 -35.11 -15.41 13.57
N LEU A 626 -34.98 -14.10 13.60
CA LEU A 626 -35.67 -13.18 12.67
C LEU A 626 -34.95 -13.16 11.30
N LYS A 627 -35.75 -13.43 10.25
CA LYS A 627 -35.22 -13.52 8.87
C LYS A 627 -35.04 -12.15 8.22
N TRP A 628 -35.98 -11.23 8.47
CA TRP A 628 -36.03 -9.96 7.74
C TRP A 628 -35.42 -8.82 8.54
N ARG A 629 -34.64 -7.94 7.89
CA ARG A 629 -34.00 -6.80 8.52
C ARG A 629 -35.00 -5.83 9.17
N LYS A 630 -36.20 -5.71 8.59
CA LYS A 630 -37.27 -4.89 9.17
C LYS A 630 -37.67 -5.39 10.54
N ASP A 631 -37.90 -6.70 10.67
CA ASP A 631 -38.34 -7.33 11.92
C ASP A 631 -37.23 -7.23 13.00
N LYS A 632 -35.97 -7.40 12.59
CA LYS A 632 -34.81 -7.20 13.46
C LYS A 632 -34.75 -5.77 13.98
N ASN A 633 -34.94 -4.78 13.11
CA ASN A 633 -34.97 -3.36 13.51
C ASN A 633 -36.11 -3.05 14.46
N GLU A 634 -37.30 -3.59 14.24
CA GLU A 634 -38.46 -3.44 15.15
C GLU A 634 -38.16 -4.06 16.52
N TYR A 635 -37.58 -5.24 16.57
CA TYR A 635 -37.15 -5.89 17.82
C TYR A 635 -36.11 -5.07 18.58
N ILE A 636 -35.07 -4.57 17.89
CA ILE A 636 -34.02 -3.69 18.45
C ILE A 636 -34.67 -2.42 19.04
N GLN A 637 -35.61 -1.79 18.33
CA GLN A 637 -36.33 -0.62 18.84
C GLN A 637 -37.11 -0.94 20.12
N GLY A 638 -37.70 -2.13 20.20
CA GLY A 638 -38.37 -2.64 21.39
C GLY A 638 -37.43 -2.77 22.58
N LEU A 639 -36.21 -3.27 22.39
CA LEU A 639 -35.18 -3.36 23.43
C LEU A 639 -34.69 -1.97 23.86
N VAL A 640 -34.49 -1.07 22.90
CA VAL A 640 -34.08 0.31 23.19
C VAL A 640 -35.13 1.05 24.03
N ALA A 641 -36.42 0.80 23.78
CA ALA A 641 -37.50 1.36 24.58
C ALA A 641 -37.53 0.81 26.02
N GLN A 642 -36.96 -0.37 26.28
CA GLN A 642 -36.78 -0.98 27.59
C GLN A 642 -35.49 -0.52 28.30
N GLY A 643 -34.76 0.44 27.76
CA GLY A 643 -33.51 0.93 28.32
C GLY A 643 -32.28 0.07 28.00
N ILE A 644 -32.38 -0.81 27.01
CA ILE A 644 -31.26 -1.66 26.55
C ILE A 644 -30.64 -1.02 25.29
N GLU A 645 -29.34 -0.77 25.34
CA GLU A 645 -28.55 -0.39 24.17
C GLU A 645 -28.15 -1.65 23.40
N VAL A 646 -28.37 -1.63 22.08
CA VAL A 646 -27.97 -2.74 21.19
C VAL A 646 -26.96 -2.21 20.19
N LYS A 647 -25.76 -2.82 20.15
CA LYS A 647 -24.76 -2.61 19.12
C LYS A 647 -24.91 -3.71 18.06
N ASP A 648 -25.14 -3.31 16.82
CA ASP A 648 -25.33 -4.21 15.67
C ASP A 648 -24.03 -4.29 14.87
N TYR A 649 -23.30 -5.40 15.01
CA TYR A 649 -22.10 -5.73 14.23
C TYR A 649 -22.39 -6.72 13.10
N SER A 650 -23.64 -7.18 12.95
CA SER A 650 -24.00 -8.27 12.04
C SER A 650 -23.62 -8.01 10.58
N TYR A 651 -23.77 -6.76 10.11
CA TYR A 651 -23.37 -6.39 8.77
C TYR A 651 -21.84 -6.43 8.59
N GLN A 652 -21.09 -5.85 9.53
CA GLN A 652 -19.63 -5.78 9.49
C GLN A 652 -19.01 -7.18 9.57
N ILE A 653 -19.52 -8.03 10.48
CA ILE A 653 -19.09 -9.43 10.60
C ILE A 653 -19.37 -10.19 9.30
N SER A 654 -20.58 -10.07 8.74
CA SER A 654 -20.93 -10.72 7.47
C SER A 654 -20.05 -10.22 6.31
N GLU A 655 -19.71 -8.94 6.26
CA GLU A 655 -18.82 -8.37 5.26
C GLU A 655 -17.40 -8.93 5.41
N GLN A 656 -16.84 -8.92 6.63
CA GLN A 656 -15.49 -9.42 6.86
C GLN A 656 -15.38 -10.94 6.70
N SER A 657 -16.40 -11.70 7.08
CA SER A 657 -16.45 -13.15 6.86
C SER A 657 -16.24 -13.52 5.38
N ARG A 658 -16.89 -12.78 4.48
CA ARG A 658 -16.71 -12.98 3.04
C ARG A 658 -15.29 -12.65 2.54
N LYS A 659 -14.57 -11.75 3.23
CA LYS A 659 -13.21 -11.33 2.85
C LYS A 659 -12.12 -12.25 3.43
N CYS A 660 -12.44 -13.17 4.33
CA CYS A 660 -11.46 -13.99 5.04
C CYS A 660 -10.62 -14.86 4.10
N LEU A 661 -11.23 -15.60 3.20
CA LEU A 661 -10.52 -16.44 2.23
C LEU A 661 -9.68 -15.60 1.27
N ASN A 662 -10.25 -14.50 0.74
CA ASN A 662 -9.53 -13.59 -0.13
C ASN A 662 -8.28 -12.99 0.55
N ALA A 663 -8.39 -12.61 1.82
CA ALA A 663 -7.25 -12.10 2.59
C ALA A 663 -6.10 -13.13 2.69
N ARG A 664 -6.43 -14.42 2.83
CA ARG A 664 -5.43 -15.50 2.82
C ARG A 664 -4.80 -15.68 1.44
N ILE A 665 -5.60 -15.65 0.36
CA ILE A 665 -5.12 -15.79 -1.02
C ILE A 665 -4.20 -14.61 -1.37
N GLN A 666 -4.67 -13.38 -1.23
CA GLN A 666 -3.91 -12.19 -1.58
C GLN A 666 -2.65 -12.02 -0.71
N GLY A 667 -2.76 -12.33 0.59
CA GLY A 667 -1.61 -12.29 1.48
C GLY A 667 -0.56 -13.35 1.11
N SER A 668 -0.98 -14.56 0.75
CA SER A 668 -0.07 -15.60 0.27
C SER A 668 0.58 -15.21 -1.07
N ALA A 669 -0.16 -14.56 -1.96
CA ALA A 669 0.40 -14.02 -3.20
C ALA A 669 1.47 -12.97 -2.94
N ALA A 670 1.21 -12.05 -2.00
CA ALA A 670 2.20 -11.04 -1.59
C ALA A 670 3.45 -11.65 -0.97
N ASP A 671 3.30 -12.65 -0.10
CA ASP A 671 4.44 -13.38 0.49
C ASP A 671 5.29 -14.05 -0.60
N MET A 672 4.65 -14.71 -1.55
CA MET A 672 5.31 -15.40 -2.66
C MET A 672 6.09 -14.42 -3.56
N SER A 673 5.48 -13.30 -3.95
CA SER A 673 6.14 -12.29 -4.79
C SER A 673 7.33 -11.64 -4.08
N LYS A 674 7.21 -11.38 -2.76
CA LYS A 674 8.31 -10.86 -1.94
C LYS A 674 9.47 -11.86 -1.84
N LEU A 675 9.17 -13.13 -1.62
CA LEU A 675 10.18 -14.19 -1.60
C LEU A 675 10.89 -14.31 -2.96
N ALA A 676 10.16 -14.22 -4.06
CA ALA A 676 10.75 -14.23 -5.41
C ALA A 676 11.75 -13.08 -5.60
N MET A 677 11.41 -11.86 -5.21
CA MET A 677 12.34 -10.73 -5.25
C MET A 677 13.59 -10.97 -4.41
N ILE A 678 13.45 -11.59 -3.23
CA ILE A 678 14.56 -11.88 -2.34
C ILE A 678 15.47 -12.95 -2.95
N GLU A 679 14.93 -14.01 -3.56
CA GLU A 679 15.73 -15.06 -4.20
C GLU A 679 16.47 -14.51 -5.42
N ILE A 680 15.79 -13.76 -6.30
CA ILE A 680 16.40 -13.11 -7.48
C ILE A 680 17.54 -12.17 -7.05
N ASP A 681 17.36 -11.35 -6.03
CA ASP A 681 18.39 -10.41 -5.56
C ASP A 681 19.59 -11.11 -4.92
N LYS A 682 19.38 -12.28 -4.31
CA LYS A 682 20.43 -13.09 -3.70
C LYS A 682 21.20 -13.96 -4.70
N ASP A 683 20.63 -14.26 -5.87
CA ASP A 683 21.22 -15.19 -6.82
C ASP A 683 22.56 -14.67 -7.38
N GLU A 684 23.64 -15.31 -6.99
CA GLU A 684 24.99 -14.98 -7.46
C GLU A 684 25.18 -15.25 -8.97
N ARG A 685 24.35 -16.10 -9.59
CA ARG A 685 24.34 -16.33 -11.03
C ARG A 685 23.85 -15.10 -11.75
N LEU A 686 22.73 -14.52 -11.30
CA LEU A 686 22.16 -13.29 -11.84
C LEU A 686 23.09 -12.09 -11.64
N LYS A 687 23.73 -11.98 -10.49
CA LYS A 687 24.75 -10.94 -10.22
C LYS A 687 25.93 -11.01 -11.18
N LYS A 688 26.41 -12.21 -11.50
CA LYS A 688 27.50 -12.44 -12.48
C LYS A 688 27.09 -12.04 -13.90
N LEU A 689 25.82 -12.17 -14.24
CA LEU A 689 25.23 -11.74 -15.51
C LEU A 689 24.93 -10.23 -15.54
N ASP A 690 25.23 -9.51 -14.47
CA ASP A 690 24.83 -8.11 -14.28
C ASP A 690 23.31 -7.89 -14.47
N CYS A 691 22.51 -8.87 -14.05
CA CYS A 691 21.07 -8.82 -14.05
C CYS A 691 20.57 -8.38 -12.66
N TYR A 692 19.63 -7.42 -12.61
CA TYR A 692 19.13 -6.89 -11.36
C TYR A 692 17.64 -6.49 -11.45
N LEU A 693 16.95 -6.50 -10.30
CA LEU A 693 15.56 -6.08 -10.16
C LEU A 693 15.43 -4.56 -10.37
N LEU A 694 14.40 -4.15 -11.10
CA LEU A 694 14.00 -2.75 -11.27
C LEU A 694 12.64 -2.43 -10.67
N LEU A 695 11.62 -3.24 -10.97
CA LEU A 695 10.24 -3.02 -10.57
C LEU A 695 9.58 -4.31 -10.11
N MET A 696 8.52 -4.15 -9.33
CA MET A 696 7.57 -5.20 -8.99
C MET A 696 6.17 -4.62 -9.15
N ILE A 697 5.35 -5.24 -9.99
CA ILE A 697 3.99 -4.81 -10.31
C ILE A 697 3.05 -5.99 -10.07
N HIS A 698 2.33 -5.99 -8.95
CA HIS A 698 1.46 -7.09 -8.53
C HIS A 698 2.21 -8.43 -8.39
N ASP A 699 2.05 -9.34 -9.35
CA ASP A 699 2.70 -10.65 -9.46
C ASP A 699 3.83 -10.70 -10.50
N GLU A 700 4.07 -9.59 -11.21
CA GLU A 700 5.12 -9.39 -12.20
C GLU A 700 6.38 -8.79 -11.56
N VAL A 701 7.55 -9.37 -11.85
CA VAL A 701 8.86 -8.76 -11.56
C VAL A 701 9.50 -8.30 -12.86
N ILE A 702 10.16 -7.13 -12.83
CA ILE A 702 10.90 -6.60 -13.98
C ILE A 702 12.36 -6.48 -13.60
N CYS A 703 13.21 -7.19 -14.35
CA CYS A 703 14.66 -7.13 -14.23
C CYS A 703 15.26 -6.42 -15.43
N GLU A 704 16.49 -5.94 -15.31
CA GLU A 704 17.29 -5.40 -16.41
C GLU A 704 18.59 -6.16 -16.53
N CYS A 705 18.93 -6.60 -17.75
CA CYS A 705 20.07 -7.47 -18.03
C CYS A 705 20.77 -7.05 -19.35
N PRO A 706 22.11 -7.19 -19.47
CA PRO A 706 22.80 -7.05 -20.76
C PRO A 706 22.22 -7.97 -21.83
N ILE A 707 22.17 -7.46 -23.09
CA ILE A 707 21.55 -8.20 -24.21
C ILE A 707 22.16 -9.59 -24.37
N GLU A 708 23.49 -9.72 -24.25
CA GLU A 708 24.19 -11.00 -24.39
C GLU A 708 23.83 -12.04 -23.34
N ASN A 709 23.37 -11.60 -22.16
CA ASN A 709 23.13 -12.47 -21.00
C ASN A 709 21.64 -12.82 -20.80
N HIS A 710 20.71 -12.20 -21.55
CA HIS A 710 19.28 -12.24 -21.25
C HIS A 710 18.69 -13.66 -21.25
N LYS A 711 19.13 -14.54 -22.16
CA LYS A 711 18.59 -15.91 -22.26
C LYS A 711 18.92 -16.77 -21.05
N GLU A 712 20.13 -16.60 -20.51
CA GLU A 712 20.56 -17.31 -19.31
C GLU A 712 19.87 -16.70 -18.07
N ALA A 713 19.76 -15.36 -18.01
CA ALA A 713 19.08 -14.65 -16.94
C ALA A 713 17.59 -15.03 -16.82
N ILE A 714 16.88 -15.18 -17.94
CA ILE A 714 15.49 -15.68 -17.97
C ILE A 714 15.35 -17.02 -17.24
N THR A 715 16.28 -17.95 -17.51
CA THR A 715 16.24 -19.29 -16.89
C THR A 715 16.34 -19.19 -15.37
N TYR A 716 17.29 -18.39 -14.88
CA TYR A 716 17.51 -18.25 -13.44
C TYR A 716 16.39 -17.48 -12.74
N ILE A 717 15.85 -16.40 -13.35
CA ILE A 717 14.69 -15.67 -12.82
C ILE A 717 13.48 -16.61 -12.68
N LYS A 718 13.23 -17.43 -13.71
CA LYS A 718 12.14 -18.39 -13.69
C LYS A 718 12.33 -19.45 -12.60
N GLU A 719 13.53 -20.01 -12.47
CA GLU A 719 13.86 -20.96 -11.41
C GLU A 719 13.63 -20.37 -10.02
N ASP A 720 14.09 -19.15 -9.77
CA ASP A 720 13.95 -18.48 -8.49
C ASP A 720 12.49 -18.17 -8.14
N MET A 721 11.70 -17.70 -9.13
CA MET A 721 10.28 -17.46 -8.92
C MET A 721 9.48 -18.73 -8.64
N GLU A 722 9.74 -19.82 -9.37
CA GLU A 722 9.01 -21.08 -9.20
C GLU A 722 9.42 -21.84 -7.93
N LYS A 723 10.68 -21.71 -7.50
CA LYS A 723 11.25 -22.36 -6.32
C LYS A 723 10.56 -21.95 -5.00
N VAL A 724 10.16 -20.68 -4.86
CA VAL A 724 9.61 -20.17 -3.59
C VAL A 724 8.30 -20.84 -3.15
N ALA A 725 7.61 -21.49 -4.08
CA ALA A 725 6.36 -22.21 -3.83
C ALA A 725 6.51 -23.74 -4.00
N SER A 726 7.73 -24.26 -4.07
CA SER A 726 8.00 -25.68 -4.34
C SER A 726 7.44 -26.64 -3.27
N GLN A 727 7.22 -26.15 -2.04
CA GLN A 727 6.58 -26.93 -0.96
C GLN A 727 5.07 -27.04 -1.08
N LEU A 728 4.43 -26.29 -1.98
CA LEU A 728 2.97 -26.32 -2.17
C LEU A 728 2.57 -27.50 -3.06
N PRO A 729 1.35 -28.02 -2.90
CA PRO A 729 0.87 -29.19 -3.66
C PRO A 729 0.61 -28.90 -5.14
N VAL A 730 0.60 -27.63 -5.51
CA VAL A 730 0.33 -27.15 -6.88
C VAL A 730 1.63 -26.59 -7.47
N PRO A 731 2.07 -27.06 -8.65
CA PRO A 731 3.24 -26.49 -9.30
C PRO A 731 2.95 -25.06 -9.75
N PHE A 732 3.88 -24.13 -9.46
CA PHE A 732 3.81 -22.75 -9.96
C PHE A 732 4.63 -22.63 -11.24
N LYS A 733 4.19 -21.77 -12.12
CA LYS A 733 4.86 -21.46 -13.37
C LYS A 733 4.97 -19.95 -13.52
N SER A 734 6.03 -19.50 -14.16
CA SER A 734 6.24 -18.10 -14.51
C SER A 734 6.57 -17.99 -15.99
N ASP A 735 6.12 -16.90 -16.60
CA ASP A 735 6.21 -16.66 -18.04
C ASP A 735 7.08 -15.40 -18.27
N PRO A 736 8.38 -15.58 -18.60
CA PRO A 736 9.28 -14.49 -18.84
C PRO A 736 9.16 -13.96 -20.27
N GLU A 737 9.17 -12.65 -20.44
CA GLU A 737 9.23 -11.95 -21.70
C GLU A 737 10.42 -10.98 -21.71
N THR A 738 11.07 -10.81 -22.86
CA THR A 738 12.23 -9.92 -23.01
C THR A 738 11.98 -8.88 -24.07
N ALA A 739 12.25 -7.62 -23.74
CA ALA A 739 12.06 -6.53 -24.67
C ALA A 739 12.98 -5.33 -24.36
N PRO A 740 13.22 -4.42 -25.32
CA PRO A 740 13.96 -3.18 -25.09
C PRO A 740 13.18 -2.16 -24.22
N CYS A 741 11.86 -2.34 -24.07
CA CYS A 741 11.01 -1.51 -23.22
C CYS A 741 9.96 -2.38 -22.53
N TRP A 742 9.31 -1.86 -21.51
CA TRP A 742 8.25 -2.58 -20.81
C TRP A 742 7.08 -2.84 -21.75
N TYR A 743 6.73 -4.10 -21.98
CA TYR A 743 5.81 -4.60 -23.02
C TYR A 743 6.24 -4.28 -24.46
N GLY A 744 7.50 -4.48 -24.80
CA GLY A 744 8.18 -4.11 -26.03
C GLY A 744 7.78 -4.78 -27.34
N GLN A 745 6.54 -5.22 -27.49
CA GLN A 745 5.96 -5.46 -28.79
C GLN A 745 5.31 -4.18 -29.28
N GLU A 746 5.51 -3.83 -30.57
CA GLU A 746 4.65 -2.84 -31.23
C GLU A 746 3.20 -3.30 -31.03
N VAL A 747 2.46 -2.53 -30.24
CA VAL A 747 1.03 -2.74 -30.11
C VAL A 747 0.45 -2.28 -31.45
N ASP A 748 0.11 -3.23 -32.31
CA ASP A 748 -0.78 -2.97 -33.44
C ASP A 748 -2.05 -2.39 -32.84
N ILE A 749 -2.25 -1.10 -33.05
CA ILE A 749 -3.45 -0.38 -32.61
C ILE A 749 -4.55 -0.77 -33.58
N GLU A 750 -5.09 -1.97 -33.45
CA GLU A 750 -6.42 -2.24 -33.98
C GLU A 750 -7.42 -1.51 -33.09
N GLU A 751 -8.22 -0.67 -33.75
CA GLU A 751 -9.36 0.05 -33.17
C GLU A 751 -10.43 -0.94 -32.72
N ASP A 752 -10.20 -1.71 -31.67
CA ASP A 752 -11.23 -2.52 -31.06
C ASP A 752 -11.91 -1.71 -29.95
N GLY A 753 -13.04 -1.10 -30.36
CA GLY A 753 -13.93 -0.31 -29.52
C GLY A 753 -14.78 -1.14 -28.56
N GLU A 754 -14.23 -2.10 -27.84
CA GLU A 754 -14.89 -2.72 -26.68
C GLU A 754 -13.94 -2.78 -25.49
N LEU A 755 -14.22 -1.93 -24.52
CA LEU A 755 -13.58 -1.90 -23.21
C LEU A 755 -13.91 -3.20 -22.46
N GLU A 756 -13.07 -4.21 -22.57
CA GLU A 756 -13.12 -5.35 -21.66
C GLU A 756 -12.72 -4.87 -20.26
N ASP A 757 -13.65 -5.01 -19.35
CA ASP A 757 -13.52 -4.71 -17.93
C ASP A 757 -12.70 -5.84 -17.26
N ASP A 758 -11.38 -5.77 -17.37
CA ASP A 758 -10.53 -6.56 -16.51
C ASP A 758 -10.75 -6.04 -15.09
N GLY A 759 -11.48 -6.82 -14.30
CA GLY A 759 -11.85 -6.50 -12.94
C GLY A 759 -10.65 -6.41 -12.02
N ASP A 760 -9.84 -5.38 -12.22
CA ASP A 760 -8.81 -4.99 -11.26
C ASP A 760 -9.49 -4.40 -10.03
N GLY A 761 -9.23 -5.06 -8.92
CA GLY A 761 -9.81 -4.73 -7.64
C GLY A 761 -9.66 -3.26 -7.31
N ASP A 762 -10.79 -2.63 -7.04
CA ASP A 762 -10.84 -1.31 -6.44
C ASP A 762 -9.98 -1.30 -5.17
N GLY A 763 -8.78 -0.73 -5.30
CA GLY A 763 -8.05 -0.28 -4.14
C GLY A 763 -8.91 0.80 -3.48
N GLU A 764 -9.45 0.52 -2.31
CA GLU A 764 -10.10 1.53 -1.49
C GLU A 764 -9.13 2.70 -1.32
N GLU A 765 -9.48 3.84 -1.92
CA GLU A 765 -8.89 5.12 -1.56
C GLU A 765 -9.21 5.40 -0.08
N VAL A 766 -8.17 5.50 0.72
CA VAL A 766 -8.19 6.11 2.06
C VAL A 766 -7.86 7.59 1.95
#